data_484e4d63249a693384533d901fb497e8
#
_entry.id   484e4d63249a693384533d901fb497e8
#
_cell.length_a   1.000
_cell.length_b   1.000
_cell.length_c   1.000
_cell.angle_alpha   90.00
_cell.angle_beta   90.00
_cell.angle_gamma   90.00
#
_symmetry.space_group_name_H-M   'P 1'
#
loop_
_entity.id
_entity.type
_entity.pdbx_description
1 polymer ?
#
loop_
_entity_poly.entity_id
_entity_poly.type
_entity_poly.pdbx_seq_one_letter_code
_entity_poly.pdbx_strand_id
1 'polypeptide(L)'
;WPESTKEMQRNWIGKSIGATVNFKVKDSDLSFTVFTTRCDTLFGATYCVLAPEHELVDSITTMDRKESVDNYKKACALKSEMERTELNKEKTGVFTGAYAINPVTNKCIPIWIADYVLSTYGEGAIMAVPAHDERDYEFAKKFDLDIVQVLEETTGTPNENGIHKDSIVAIVYDKENDKYLTINWKTLGGRLFVGGTRLASEDAITCALREIKEETGYDDLEFVKETFKINHHYYAYNKDKYFEIESTGLLFNLNSNHQVEQNLDEDEKFSVEWVNKDVIEKEIKDELHIKTFNYCMNNTAMSGDGIHINSNFLNGLNKKEAIDKMIEYLEKNNIGTKKVNYRLRDWIFARQRYWGEPIPVVHYLDGTSDVLEDSELPLILPELADYKAKGGRAPLENATDWVNIEYKGRRAKRETSTMPGSAGSSWYFLRYIDPDNNEALANKELLDHWMPVDLYVGGPEHAVGHLLYSRMWNNYLYDKGIVGVAEPFKKLVHQGMILGENGIKMGKRYPEYAVNPNDIVNTYGADTLRLYEMFMGPLEADKPWSKTGVEGSRRFLDRVYRLYTSENKIADKENKNLEKIYNQTVKKVTEDYESLNFNTAISSLMIFINAVYKETVFPKEYALGFIKLLNPICPYITEELWQLLGNNDTISYEDWPSYDIEKTREEIFTMIVQVNGKVRGKIEVLMDTTKEEMESLATSLDNVVKYIENKEIVKIITVPKKLVNIVIKGE
;
A
#
# COMPACT_ATOMS: atom_id res chain seq x y z
N TRP A 1 -1.11 -0.32 16.32
CA TRP A 1 -0.23 -0.37 15.16
C TRP A 1 -0.70 0.59 14.07
N PRO A 2 0.23 1.24 13.31
CA PRO A 2 -0.11 2.06 12.14
C PRO A 2 -0.89 1.26 11.08
N GLU A 3 -1.92 1.88 10.46
CA GLU A 3 -2.74 1.17 9.47
C GLU A 3 -1.92 0.77 8.23
N SER A 4 -0.97 1.61 7.82
CA SER A 4 -0.05 1.30 6.72
C SER A 4 0.74 -0.01 6.94
N THR A 5 1.19 -0.27 8.18
CA THR A 5 1.89 -1.53 8.52
C THR A 5 0.95 -2.72 8.46
N LYS A 6 -0.29 -2.57 8.94
CA LYS A 6 -1.30 -3.63 8.86
C LYS A 6 -1.65 -3.94 7.40
N GLU A 7 -1.77 -2.93 6.56
CA GLU A 7 -2.01 -3.12 5.12
C GLU A 7 -0.84 -3.82 4.43
N MET A 8 0.41 -3.42 4.72
CA MET A 8 1.58 -4.12 4.18
C MET A 8 1.58 -5.60 4.56
N GLN A 9 1.27 -5.95 5.82
CA GLN A 9 1.17 -7.34 6.26
C GLN A 9 -0.02 -8.08 5.62
N ARG A 10 -1.21 -7.48 5.56
CA ARG A 10 -2.38 -8.06 4.88
C ARG A 10 -2.09 -8.37 3.40
N ASN A 11 -1.44 -7.42 2.71
CA ASN A 11 -1.06 -7.58 1.31
C ASN A 11 0.01 -8.66 1.12
N TRP A 12 0.96 -8.76 2.03
CA TRP A 12 2.00 -9.80 2.01
C TRP A 12 1.44 -11.19 2.29
N ILE A 13 0.57 -11.33 3.28
CA ILE A 13 -0.16 -12.56 3.59
C ILE A 13 -1.09 -12.94 2.45
N GLY A 14 -1.72 -11.93 1.83
CA GLY A 14 -2.50 -12.08 0.61
C GLY A 14 -3.68 -13.04 0.78
N LYS A 15 -4.47 -12.83 1.86
CA LYS A 15 -5.71 -13.61 2.06
C LYS A 15 -6.66 -13.40 0.89
N SER A 16 -7.07 -14.46 0.26
CA SER A 16 -8.07 -14.50 -0.78
C SER A 16 -9.22 -15.45 -0.42
N ILE A 17 -10.43 -14.98 -0.65
CA ILE A 17 -11.65 -15.77 -0.46
C ILE A 17 -12.16 -16.10 -1.85
N GLY A 18 -12.40 -17.36 -2.11
CA GLY A 18 -12.88 -17.85 -3.39
C GLY A 18 -13.58 -19.20 -3.25
N ALA A 19 -13.58 -19.94 -4.32
CA ALA A 19 -14.12 -21.29 -4.36
C ALA A 19 -13.14 -22.25 -5.06
N THR A 20 -13.18 -23.49 -4.66
CA THR A 20 -12.67 -24.60 -5.48
C THR A 20 -13.74 -25.00 -6.48
N VAL A 21 -13.33 -25.39 -7.67
CA VAL A 21 -14.20 -25.90 -8.73
C VAL A 21 -13.58 -27.16 -9.32
N ASN A 22 -14.34 -28.26 -9.35
CA ASN A 22 -13.89 -29.54 -9.88
C ASN A 22 -14.25 -29.68 -11.35
N PHE A 23 -13.24 -29.86 -12.19
CA PHE A 23 -13.38 -30.11 -13.62
C PHE A 23 -13.13 -31.60 -13.92
N LYS A 24 -14.09 -32.25 -14.56
CA LYS A 24 -13.91 -33.63 -15.08
C LYS A 24 -13.18 -33.59 -16.41
N VAL A 25 -12.23 -34.52 -16.60
CA VAL A 25 -11.59 -34.72 -17.89
C VAL A 25 -12.56 -35.51 -18.78
N LYS A 26 -12.79 -35.01 -20.01
CA LYS A 26 -13.72 -35.66 -20.96
C LYS A 26 -13.25 -37.09 -21.27
N ASP A 27 -14.20 -38.01 -21.39
CA ASP A 27 -14.00 -39.42 -21.72
C ASP A 27 -13.02 -40.15 -20.75
N SER A 28 -12.99 -39.72 -19.47
CA SER A 28 -12.11 -40.25 -18.42
C SER A 28 -12.80 -40.15 -17.05
N ASP A 29 -12.34 -40.96 -16.09
CA ASP A 29 -12.71 -40.84 -14.67
C ASP A 29 -11.84 -39.83 -13.90
N LEU A 30 -10.88 -39.21 -14.58
CA LEU A 30 -9.98 -38.22 -14.00
C LEU A 30 -10.67 -36.87 -13.81
N SER A 31 -10.23 -36.16 -12.79
CA SER A 31 -10.68 -34.79 -12.51
C SER A 31 -9.55 -34.00 -11.86
N PHE A 32 -9.63 -32.67 -11.97
CA PHE A 32 -8.73 -31.75 -11.27
C PHE A 32 -9.54 -30.60 -10.65
N THR A 33 -8.96 -30.02 -9.63
CA THR A 33 -9.57 -28.91 -8.89
C THR A 33 -8.88 -27.60 -9.25
N VAL A 34 -9.66 -26.55 -9.42
CA VAL A 34 -9.19 -25.18 -9.63
C VAL A 34 -9.62 -24.33 -8.43
N PHE A 35 -8.73 -23.50 -7.91
CA PHE A 35 -9.09 -22.44 -6.99
C PHE A 35 -9.23 -21.11 -7.75
N THR A 36 -10.34 -20.41 -7.54
CA THR A 36 -10.59 -19.10 -8.15
C THR A 36 -11.26 -18.15 -7.17
N THR A 37 -10.88 -16.87 -7.22
CA THR A 37 -11.56 -15.77 -6.51
C THR A 37 -12.72 -15.20 -7.31
N ARG A 38 -12.86 -15.62 -8.59
CA ARG A 38 -13.86 -15.17 -9.56
C ARG A 38 -14.68 -16.34 -10.06
N CYS A 39 -15.21 -17.14 -9.14
CA CYS A 39 -16.11 -18.26 -9.52
C CYS A 39 -17.38 -17.78 -10.21
N ASP A 40 -17.77 -16.54 -10.00
CA ASP A 40 -18.87 -15.84 -10.67
C ASP A 40 -18.72 -15.81 -12.20
N THR A 41 -17.49 -15.83 -12.73
CA THR A 41 -17.22 -15.78 -14.18
C THR A 41 -17.08 -17.18 -14.83
N LEU A 42 -17.37 -18.26 -14.12
CA LEU A 42 -17.21 -19.64 -14.59
C LEU A 42 -17.96 -19.95 -15.90
N PHE A 43 -19.07 -19.27 -16.18
CA PHE A 43 -19.79 -19.37 -17.45
C PHE A 43 -18.95 -18.91 -18.66
N GLY A 44 -17.97 -18.01 -18.43
CA GLY A 44 -17.05 -17.50 -19.44
C GLY A 44 -15.73 -18.28 -19.53
N ALA A 45 -15.57 -19.35 -18.76
CA ALA A 45 -14.36 -20.18 -18.81
C ALA A 45 -14.36 -21.01 -20.11
N THR A 46 -13.38 -20.74 -21.00
CA THR A 46 -13.28 -21.32 -22.33
C THR A 46 -12.12 -22.29 -22.49
N TYR A 47 -11.18 -22.33 -21.56
CA TYR A 47 -10.10 -23.31 -21.45
C TYR A 47 -9.62 -23.45 -20.02
N CYS A 48 -8.84 -24.52 -19.75
CA CYS A 48 -8.14 -24.73 -18.50
C CYS A 48 -6.64 -24.80 -18.76
N VAL A 49 -5.83 -24.40 -17.76
CA VAL A 49 -4.37 -24.50 -17.83
C VAL A 49 -3.87 -25.20 -16.58
N LEU A 50 -3.03 -26.21 -16.76
CA LEU A 50 -2.31 -26.90 -15.70
C LEU A 50 -0.85 -26.44 -15.65
N ALA A 51 -0.26 -26.47 -14.46
CA ALA A 51 1.19 -26.35 -14.31
C ALA A 51 1.88 -27.48 -15.07
N PRO A 52 3.03 -27.23 -15.72
CA PRO A 52 3.78 -28.30 -16.43
C PRO A 52 4.15 -29.49 -15.54
N GLU A 53 4.27 -29.26 -14.22
CA GLU A 53 4.60 -30.26 -13.20
C GLU A 53 3.37 -30.95 -12.57
N HIS A 54 2.16 -30.59 -12.98
CA HIS A 54 0.94 -31.15 -12.42
C HIS A 54 0.86 -32.66 -12.71
N GLU A 55 0.49 -33.45 -11.71
CA GLU A 55 0.49 -34.94 -11.75
C GLU A 55 -0.38 -35.53 -12.88
N LEU A 56 -1.44 -34.86 -13.26
CA LEU A 56 -2.34 -35.32 -14.31
C LEU A 56 -1.80 -35.13 -15.73
N VAL A 57 -0.82 -34.26 -15.96
CA VAL A 57 -0.35 -33.89 -17.30
C VAL A 57 0.05 -35.11 -18.13
N ASP A 58 0.83 -36.01 -17.53
CA ASP A 58 1.31 -37.19 -18.25
C ASP A 58 0.18 -38.20 -18.57
N SER A 59 -0.84 -38.30 -17.73
CA SER A 59 -1.96 -39.23 -17.88
C SER A 59 -3.04 -38.75 -18.86
N ILE A 60 -3.21 -37.42 -19.04
CA ILE A 60 -4.23 -36.86 -19.93
C ILE A 60 -3.66 -36.48 -21.31
N THR A 61 -2.32 -36.40 -21.45
CA THR A 61 -1.68 -36.01 -22.71
C THR A 61 -1.90 -37.08 -23.77
N THR A 62 -2.48 -36.69 -24.92
CA THR A 62 -2.71 -37.60 -26.05
C THR A 62 -1.40 -37.96 -26.74
N MET A 63 -1.36 -39.13 -27.39
CA MET A 63 -0.13 -39.68 -27.99
C MET A 63 0.48 -38.73 -29.06
N ASP A 64 -0.33 -38.05 -29.82
CA ASP A 64 0.07 -37.07 -30.84
C ASP A 64 0.65 -35.77 -30.25
N ARG A 65 0.38 -35.49 -28.96
CA ARG A 65 0.88 -34.29 -28.25
C ARG A 65 2.04 -34.59 -27.31
N LYS A 66 2.35 -35.85 -27.07
CA LYS A 66 3.31 -36.25 -26.04
C LYS A 66 4.69 -35.61 -26.22
N GLU A 67 5.23 -35.63 -27.44
CA GLU A 67 6.55 -35.05 -27.69
C GLU A 67 6.61 -33.55 -27.44
N SER A 68 5.59 -32.82 -27.86
CA SER A 68 5.52 -31.34 -27.64
C SER A 68 5.34 -31.01 -26.17
N VAL A 69 4.52 -31.76 -25.43
CA VAL A 69 4.33 -31.60 -23.98
C VAL A 69 5.61 -31.91 -23.22
N ASP A 70 6.31 -33.03 -23.50
CA ASP A 70 7.56 -33.41 -22.84
C ASP A 70 8.66 -32.38 -23.07
N ASN A 71 8.79 -31.86 -24.29
CA ASN A 71 9.75 -30.80 -24.61
C ASN A 71 9.45 -29.50 -23.87
N TYR A 72 8.17 -29.12 -23.77
CA TYR A 72 7.76 -27.93 -23.03
C TYR A 72 8.00 -28.07 -21.53
N LYS A 73 7.70 -29.23 -20.93
CA LYS A 73 8.00 -29.54 -19.51
C LYS A 73 9.49 -29.37 -19.22
N LYS A 74 10.37 -29.91 -20.07
CA LYS A 74 11.83 -29.77 -19.95
C LYS A 74 12.28 -28.30 -20.01
N ALA A 75 11.72 -27.54 -20.94
CA ALA A 75 12.03 -26.10 -21.07
C ALA A 75 11.56 -25.29 -19.84
N CYS A 76 10.40 -25.60 -19.27
CA CYS A 76 9.89 -24.96 -18.08
C CYS A 76 10.70 -25.30 -16.82
N ALA A 77 11.19 -26.52 -16.69
CA ALA A 77 12.02 -26.97 -15.57
C ALA A 77 13.37 -26.21 -15.45
N LEU A 78 13.83 -25.58 -16.51
CA LEU A 78 15.03 -24.76 -16.53
C LEU A 78 14.80 -23.31 -16.09
N LYS A 79 13.54 -22.89 -15.91
CA LYS A 79 13.17 -21.52 -15.54
C LYS A 79 12.89 -21.44 -14.05
N SER A 80 13.33 -20.35 -13.41
CA SER A 80 12.92 -20.01 -12.04
C SER A 80 11.45 -19.58 -11.98
N GLU A 81 10.80 -19.65 -10.81
CA GLU A 81 9.43 -19.15 -10.61
C GLU A 81 9.29 -17.66 -10.97
N MET A 82 10.34 -16.86 -10.71
CA MET A 82 10.36 -15.44 -11.03
C MET A 82 10.32 -15.20 -12.54
N GLU A 83 11.14 -15.94 -13.31
CA GLU A 83 11.14 -15.89 -14.78
C GLU A 83 9.82 -16.38 -15.37
N ARG A 84 9.13 -17.31 -14.71
CA ARG A 84 7.84 -17.85 -15.16
C ARG A 84 6.69 -16.87 -14.93
N THR A 85 6.74 -16.05 -13.87
CA THR A 85 5.67 -15.12 -13.45
C THR A 85 5.86 -13.68 -13.88
N GLU A 86 6.87 -13.38 -14.69
CA GLU A 86 7.12 -12.02 -15.19
C GLU A 86 5.96 -11.53 -16.08
N LEU A 87 5.38 -10.37 -15.71
CA LEU A 87 4.13 -9.85 -16.31
C LEU A 87 4.29 -9.48 -17.80
N ASN A 88 5.44 -8.94 -18.18
CA ASN A 88 5.69 -8.44 -19.55
C ASN A 88 6.22 -9.50 -20.53
N LYS A 89 6.18 -10.77 -20.15
CA LYS A 89 6.67 -11.86 -20.97
C LYS A 89 5.60 -12.38 -21.92
N GLU A 90 6.01 -12.70 -23.13
CA GLU A 90 5.15 -13.40 -24.10
C GLU A 90 4.61 -14.70 -23.52
N LYS A 91 3.29 -14.89 -23.54
CA LYS A 91 2.64 -16.10 -23.00
C LYS A 91 2.94 -17.30 -23.87
N THR A 92 3.38 -18.38 -23.25
CA THR A 92 3.68 -19.66 -23.92
C THR A 92 2.85 -20.77 -23.30
N GLY A 93 2.54 -21.79 -24.10
CA GLY A 93 1.81 -22.97 -23.64
C GLY A 93 1.74 -24.03 -24.73
N VAL A 94 1.34 -25.23 -24.33
CA VAL A 94 1.15 -26.38 -25.23
C VAL A 94 -0.17 -27.06 -24.91
N PHE A 95 -0.95 -27.36 -25.94
CA PHE A 95 -2.20 -28.11 -25.82
C PHE A 95 -1.91 -29.59 -25.53
N THR A 96 -2.59 -30.15 -24.52
CA THR A 96 -2.40 -31.55 -24.09
C THR A 96 -3.10 -32.55 -24.99
N GLY A 97 -4.02 -32.11 -25.86
CA GLY A 97 -4.94 -32.97 -26.63
C GLY A 97 -6.22 -33.34 -25.86
N ALA A 98 -6.25 -33.11 -24.55
CA ALA A 98 -7.39 -33.42 -23.71
C ALA A 98 -8.33 -32.22 -23.49
N TYR A 99 -9.56 -32.52 -23.09
CA TYR A 99 -10.59 -31.52 -22.81
C TYR A 99 -11.14 -31.72 -21.39
N ALA A 100 -11.48 -30.62 -20.73
CA ALA A 100 -12.26 -30.61 -19.51
C ALA A 100 -13.73 -30.30 -19.78
N ILE A 101 -14.61 -30.74 -18.91
CA ILE A 101 -16.04 -30.40 -18.97
C ILE A 101 -16.26 -29.22 -18.00
N ASN A 102 -16.66 -28.06 -18.53
CA ASN A 102 -17.06 -26.93 -17.70
C ASN A 102 -18.32 -27.29 -16.90
N PRO A 103 -18.28 -27.27 -15.55
CA PRO A 103 -19.35 -27.86 -14.73
C PRO A 103 -20.66 -27.06 -14.71
N VAL A 104 -20.69 -25.82 -15.22
CA VAL A 104 -21.92 -24.99 -15.29
C VAL A 104 -22.51 -24.90 -16.70
N THR A 105 -21.66 -25.02 -17.74
CA THR A 105 -22.13 -24.95 -19.16
C THR A 105 -22.21 -26.33 -19.81
N ASN A 106 -21.61 -27.35 -19.22
CA ASN A 106 -21.40 -28.69 -19.80
C ASN A 106 -20.65 -28.70 -21.16
N LYS A 107 -20.00 -27.58 -21.52
CA LYS A 107 -19.16 -27.50 -22.72
C LYS A 107 -17.81 -28.15 -22.47
N CYS A 108 -17.25 -28.78 -23.52
CA CYS A 108 -15.89 -29.28 -23.53
C CYS A 108 -14.97 -28.11 -23.84
N ILE A 109 -13.99 -27.87 -22.96
CA ILE A 109 -12.98 -26.81 -23.06
C ILE A 109 -11.58 -27.43 -23.07
N PRO A 110 -10.64 -26.95 -23.90
CA PRO A 110 -9.31 -27.57 -24.04
C PRO A 110 -8.47 -27.39 -22.77
N ILE A 111 -7.61 -28.39 -22.48
CA ILE A 111 -6.66 -28.36 -21.37
C ILE A 111 -5.26 -28.09 -21.93
N TRP A 112 -4.66 -26.99 -21.49
CA TRP A 112 -3.30 -26.57 -21.84
C TRP A 112 -2.35 -26.74 -20.67
N ILE A 113 -1.05 -26.76 -20.94
CA ILE A 113 0.00 -26.51 -19.95
C ILE A 113 0.68 -25.19 -20.28
N ALA A 114 1.01 -24.38 -19.26
CA ALA A 114 1.70 -23.12 -19.44
C ALA A 114 2.62 -22.80 -18.27
N ASP A 115 3.72 -22.12 -18.55
CA ASP A 115 4.78 -21.84 -17.57
C ASP A 115 4.36 -20.80 -16.49
N TYR A 116 3.35 -19.99 -16.75
CA TYR A 116 2.83 -19.02 -15.78
C TYR A 116 1.91 -19.63 -14.70
N VAL A 117 1.52 -20.89 -14.82
CA VAL A 117 0.80 -21.63 -13.78
C VAL A 117 1.81 -22.37 -12.92
N LEU A 118 1.77 -22.15 -11.61
CA LEU A 118 2.70 -22.74 -10.64
C LEU A 118 2.03 -23.85 -9.83
N SER A 119 2.71 -24.98 -9.66
CA SER A 119 2.23 -26.06 -8.79
C SER A 119 2.28 -25.70 -7.30
N THR A 120 3.07 -24.70 -6.93
CA THR A 120 3.24 -24.19 -5.56
C THR A 120 2.14 -23.23 -5.12
N TYR A 121 1.26 -22.79 -6.04
CA TYR A 121 0.15 -21.90 -5.74
C TYR A 121 -1.21 -22.48 -6.15
N GLY A 122 -2.15 -22.48 -5.21
CA GLY A 122 -3.48 -23.04 -5.42
C GLY A 122 -3.43 -24.56 -5.56
N GLU A 123 -4.04 -25.07 -6.62
CA GLU A 123 -4.10 -26.50 -6.95
C GLU A 123 -3.20 -26.84 -8.15
N GLY A 124 -2.32 -25.94 -8.60
CA GLY A 124 -1.53 -26.13 -9.82
C GLY A 124 -2.35 -26.13 -11.11
N ALA A 125 -3.57 -25.64 -11.06
CA ALA A 125 -4.52 -25.57 -12.16
C ALA A 125 -5.33 -24.26 -12.12
N ILE A 126 -5.67 -23.72 -13.28
CA ILE A 126 -6.53 -22.55 -13.39
C ILE A 126 -7.63 -22.78 -14.44
N MET A 127 -8.78 -22.18 -14.26
CA MET A 127 -9.75 -21.90 -15.30
C MET A 127 -9.42 -20.55 -15.93
N ALA A 128 -9.52 -20.43 -17.22
CA ALA A 128 -9.24 -19.21 -17.95
C ALA A 128 -10.52 -18.56 -18.49
N VAL A 129 -10.66 -17.26 -18.21
CA VAL A 129 -11.81 -16.45 -18.62
C VAL A 129 -11.32 -15.27 -19.47
N PRO A 130 -11.03 -15.49 -20.76
CA PRO A 130 -10.34 -14.52 -21.60
C PRO A 130 -11.01 -13.16 -21.72
N ALA A 131 -12.33 -13.12 -21.65
CA ALA A 131 -13.05 -11.85 -21.72
C ALA A 131 -12.77 -10.92 -20.53
N HIS A 132 -12.35 -11.48 -19.37
CA HIS A 132 -12.29 -10.76 -18.09
C HIS A 132 -10.96 -10.87 -17.34
N ASP A 133 -9.94 -11.48 -17.94
CA ASP A 133 -8.57 -11.54 -17.44
C ASP A 133 -7.59 -11.25 -18.58
N GLU A 134 -6.72 -10.26 -18.40
CA GLU A 134 -5.79 -9.79 -19.44
C GLU A 134 -4.82 -10.88 -19.90
N ARG A 135 -4.30 -11.64 -18.95
CA ARG A 135 -3.36 -12.74 -19.23
C ARG A 135 -4.04 -13.84 -20.03
N ASP A 136 -5.27 -14.17 -19.66
CA ASP A 136 -6.07 -15.20 -20.35
C ASP A 136 -6.48 -14.70 -21.74
N TYR A 137 -6.77 -13.40 -21.89
CA TYR A 137 -7.08 -12.78 -23.18
C TYR A 137 -5.91 -12.85 -24.16
N GLU A 138 -4.69 -12.45 -23.72
CA GLU A 138 -3.48 -12.55 -24.54
C GLU A 138 -3.22 -13.99 -25.00
N PHE A 139 -3.38 -14.95 -24.09
CA PHE A 139 -3.20 -16.37 -24.40
C PHE A 139 -4.26 -16.86 -25.40
N ALA A 140 -5.53 -16.53 -25.17
CA ALA A 140 -6.62 -16.92 -26.06
C ALA A 140 -6.47 -16.35 -27.48
N LYS A 141 -6.05 -15.07 -27.60
CA LYS A 141 -5.77 -14.45 -28.89
C LYS A 141 -4.61 -15.10 -29.62
N LYS A 142 -3.53 -15.48 -28.89
CA LYS A 142 -2.37 -16.13 -29.47
C LYS A 142 -2.68 -17.53 -30.02
N PHE A 143 -3.54 -18.27 -29.33
CA PHE A 143 -3.83 -19.66 -29.68
C PHE A 143 -5.23 -19.86 -30.32
N ASP A 144 -5.86 -18.76 -30.73
CA ASP A 144 -7.19 -18.74 -31.39
C ASP A 144 -8.27 -19.51 -30.60
N LEU A 145 -8.35 -19.20 -29.30
CA LEU A 145 -9.33 -19.79 -28.39
C LEU A 145 -10.56 -18.89 -28.23
N ASP A 146 -11.70 -19.48 -27.91
CA ASP A 146 -12.95 -18.77 -27.71
C ASP A 146 -12.86 -17.72 -26.60
N ILE A 147 -13.48 -16.55 -26.81
CA ILE A 147 -13.60 -15.46 -25.86
C ILE A 147 -15.08 -15.20 -25.63
N VAL A 148 -15.59 -15.46 -24.42
CA VAL A 148 -16.99 -15.34 -24.07
C VAL A 148 -17.17 -14.28 -22.98
N GLN A 149 -17.87 -13.20 -23.32
CA GLN A 149 -18.19 -12.14 -22.37
C GLN A 149 -19.30 -12.61 -21.41
N VAL A 150 -19.05 -12.49 -20.10
CA VAL A 150 -20.00 -12.84 -19.02
C VAL A 150 -20.23 -11.71 -18.02
N LEU A 151 -19.50 -10.61 -18.17
CA LEU A 151 -19.74 -9.36 -17.44
C LEU A 151 -19.99 -8.25 -18.45
N GLU A 152 -20.91 -7.37 -18.12
CA GLU A 152 -21.15 -6.15 -18.87
C GLU A 152 -20.68 -4.96 -18.06
N GLU A 153 -19.83 -4.14 -18.66
CA GLU A 153 -19.35 -2.93 -18.02
C GLU A 153 -20.45 -1.87 -17.98
N THR A 154 -20.66 -1.26 -16.81
CA THR A 154 -21.63 -0.19 -16.65
C THR A 154 -20.90 1.15 -16.47
N THR A 155 -21.35 2.16 -17.20
CA THR A 155 -20.87 3.55 -17.11
C THR A 155 -22.03 4.51 -16.83
N GLY A 156 -21.73 5.65 -16.22
CA GLY A 156 -22.76 6.59 -15.76
C GLY A 156 -23.53 6.10 -14.54
N THR A 157 -24.62 6.76 -14.18
CA THR A 157 -25.42 6.45 -12.99
C THR A 157 -26.75 5.82 -13.41
N PRO A 158 -27.02 4.55 -13.04
CA PRO A 158 -28.29 3.89 -13.34
C PRO A 158 -29.51 4.67 -12.81
N ASN A 159 -30.60 4.65 -13.58
CA ASN A 159 -31.86 5.26 -13.19
C ASN A 159 -33.02 4.31 -13.55
N GLU A 160 -33.92 4.04 -12.60
CA GLU A 160 -35.05 3.11 -12.76
C GLU A 160 -36.04 3.51 -13.88
N ASN A 161 -36.04 4.78 -14.28
CA ASN A 161 -36.88 5.31 -15.37
C ASN A 161 -36.09 5.45 -16.70
N GLY A 162 -34.93 4.84 -16.82
CA GLY A 162 -34.09 4.88 -18.01
C GLY A 162 -34.80 4.21 -19.20
N ILE A 163 -34.84 4.89 -20.35
CA ILE A 163 -35.38 4.33 -21.62
C ILE A 163 -34.25 3.47 -22.22
N HIS A 164 -34.51 2.17 -22.33
CA HIS A 164 -33.54 1.26 -22.93
C HIS A 164 -33.45 1.41 -24.44
N LYS A 165 -32.20 1.40 -24.97
CA LYS A 165 -31.89 1.40 -26.40
C LYS A 165 -30.61 0.62 -26.69
N ASP A 166 -30.61 -0.07 -27.82
CA ASP A 166 -29.40 -0.63 -28.40
C ASP A 166 -28.67 0.47 -29.22
N SER A 167 -27.39 0.56 -29.09
CA SER A 167 -26.57 1.56 -29.79
C SER A 167 -25.23 0.99 -30.25
N ILE A 168 -24.54 1.79 -31.06
CA ILE A 168 -23.15 1.54 -31.45
C ILE A 168 -22.27 2.75 -31.16
N VAL A 169 -20.97 2.51 -31.01
CA VAL A 169 -19.90 3.52 -31.14
C VAL A 169 -18.91 3.01 -32.19
N ALA A 170 -18.75 3.75 -33.27
CA ALA A 170 -17.89 3.40 -34.38
C ALA A 170 -16.59 4.20 -34.38
N ILE A 171 -15.47 3.50 -34.34
CA ILE A 171 -14.11 4.06 -34.45
C ILE A 171 -13.65 3.84 -35.90
N VAL A 172 -13.36 4.89 -36.64
CA VAL A 172 -12.76 4.82 -37.98
C VAL A 172 -11.31 5.26 -37.90
N TYR A 173 -10.40 4.41 -38.34
CA TYR A 173 -8.96 4.62 -38.29
C TYR A 173 -8.35 4.72 -39.68
N ASP A 174 -7.69 5.85 -39.93
CA ASP A 174 -6.85 6.06 -41.12
C ASP A 174 -5.42 5.62 -40.78
N LYS A 175 -5.06 4.44 -41.28
CA LYS A 175 -3.72 3.83 -41.07
C LYS A 175 -2.60 4.59 -41.75
N GLU A 176 -2.87 5.30 -42.86
CA GLU A 176 -1.84 6.02 -43.62
C GLU A 176 -1.38 7.26 -42.89
N ASN A 177 -2.32 7.96 -42.25
CA ASN A 177 -2.05 9.23 -41.57
C ASN A 177 -2.02 9.11 -40.04
N ASP A 178 -2.24 7.93 -39.46
CA ASP A 178 -2.34 7.66 -38.01
C ASP A 178 -3.35 8.59 -37.32
N LYS A 179 -4.59 8.63 -37.89
CA LYS A 179 -5.67 9.52 -37.40
C LYS A 179 -6.97 8.75 -37.22
N TYR A 180 -7.81 9.34 -36.37
CA TYR A 180 -9.13 8.81 -36.03
C TYR A 180 -10.21 9.82 -36.40
N LEU A 181 -11.30 9.34 -37.00
CA LEU A 181 -12.46 10.13 -37.36
C LEU A 181 -13.26 10.45 -36.12
N THR A 182 -13.57 11.71 -35.92
CA THR A 182 -14.38 12.21 -34.79
C THR A 182 -15.38 13.26 -35.26
N ILE A 183 -16.46 13.41 -34.51
CA ILE A 183 -17.44 14.49 -34.65
C ILE A 183 -17.28 15.45 -33.45
N ASN A 184 -17.26 16.76 -33.75
CA ASN A 184 -17.07 17.79 -32.73
C ASN A 184 -18.35 18.68 -32.67
N TRP A 185 -19.15 18.43 -31.61
CA TRP A 185 -20.45 19.09 -31.41
C TRP A 185 -20.27 20.53 -30.88
N LYS A 186 -20.73 21.53 -31.66
CA LYS A 186 -20.65 22.92 -31.26
C LYS A 186 -21.66 23.31 -30.18
N THR A 187 -22.79 22.62 -30.13
CA THR A 187 -23.91 22.90 -29.22
C THR A 187 -23.86 22.10 -27.93
N LEU A 188 -23.30 20.90 -27.95
CA LEU A 188 -23.17 19.99 -26.78
C LEU A 188 -21.77 20.07 -26.14
N GLY A 189 -20.86 20.85 -26.75
CA GLY A 189 -19.56 21.18 -26.15
C GLY A 189 -18.59 19.99 -26.02
N GLY A 190 -18.57 19.04 -26.96
CA GLY A 190 -17.64 17.91 -26.83
C GLY A 190 -17.32 17.20 -28.15
N ARG A 191 -16.13 16.59 -28.16
CA ARG A 191 -15.68 15.68 -29.23
C ARG A 191 -16.13 14.26 -28.90
N LEU A 192 -16.67 13.53 -29.89
CA LEU A 192 -17.12 12.15 -29.78
C LEU A 192 -16.70 11.36 -31.03
N PHE A 193 -16.77 10.03 -30.96
CA PHE A 193 -16.82 9.18 -32.15
C PHE A 193 -18.22 9.12 -32.72
N VAL A 194 -18.38 8.57 -33.90
CA VAL A 194 -19.70 8.33 -34.50
C VAL A 194 -20.48 7.36 -33.61
N GLY A 195 -21.67 7.74 -33.23
CA GLY A 195 -22.57 6.92 -32.40
C GLY A 195 -23.96 6.90 -32.99
N GLY A 196 -24.69 5.77 -32.87
CA GLY A 196 -26.01 5.67 -33.42
C GLY A 196 -26.90 4.69 -32.69
N THR A 197 -28.22 4.90 -32.78
CA THR A 197 -29.22 3.96 -32.25
C THR A 197 -29.49 2.85 -33.27
N ARG A 198 -29.34 1.61 -32.85
CA ARG A 198 -29.57 0.43 -33.70
C ARG A 198 -31.08 0.22 -33.94
N LEU A 199 -31.47 0.09 -35.19
CA LEU A 199 -32.85 -0.28 -35.58
C LEU A 199 -33.06 -1.79 -35.36
N ALA A 200 -34.30 -2.20 -35.09
CA ALA A 200 -34.63 -3.59 -34.83
C ALA A 200 -34.32 -4.56 -36.01
N SER A 201 -34.20 -4.03 -37.23
CA SER A 201 -33.91 -4.79 -38.44
C SER A 201 -32.45 -4.86 -38.84
N GLU A 202 -31.51 -4.21 -38.08
CA GLU A 202 -30.09 -4.14 -38.46
C GLU A 202 -29.21 -4.77 -37.36
N ASP A 203 -28.08 -5.33 -37.80
CA ASP A 203 -27.01 -5.72 -36.90
C ASP A 203 -26.14 -4.50 -36.58
N ALA A 204 -25.18 -4.68 -35.65
CA ALA A 204 -24.32 -3.59 -35.17
C ALA A 204 -23.42 -3.04 -36.29
N ILE A 205 -22.91 -3.88 -37.18
CA ILE A 205 -22.06 -3.49 -38.32
C ILE A 205 -22.82 -2.65 -39.32
N THR A 206 -24.01 -3.10 -39.70
CA THR A 206 -24.89 -2.40 -40.62
C THR A 206 -25.30 -1.03 -40.07
N CYS A 207 -25.63 -0.95 -38.77
CA CYS A 207 -25.92 0.30 -38.08
C CYS A 207 -24.73 1.24 -38.15
N ALA A 208 -23.53 0.78 -37.80
CA ALA A 208 -22.31 1.62 -37.80
C ALA A 208 -21.99 2.16 -39.20
N LEU A 209 -22.08 1.32 -40.23
CA LEU A 209 -21.80 1.77 -41.60
C LEU A 209 -22.83 2.81 -42.07
N ARG A 210 -24.11 2.67 -41.67
CA ARG A 210 -25.16 3.65 -41.98
C ARG A 210 -24.87 4.98 -41.30
N GLU A 211 -24.64 4.97 -39.96
CA GLU A 211 -24.36 6.20 -39.18
C GLU A 211 -23.06 6.90 -39.61
N ILE A 212 -22.00 6.14 -39.90
CA ILE A 212 -20.75 6.74 -40.42
C ILE A 212 -21.01 7.46 -41.74
N LYS A 213 -21.76 6.81 -42.64
CA LYS A 213 -22.11 7.38 -43.95
C LYS A 213 -23.00 8.62 -43.83
N GLU A 214 -24.03 8.56 -42.99
CA GLU A 214 -25.00 9.65 -42.78
C GLU A 214 -24.31 10.86 -42.13
N GLU A 215 -23.54 10.68 -41.04
CA GLU A 215 -22.92 11.75 -40.29
C GLU A 215 -21.62 12.30 -40.93
N THR A 216 -20.85 11.47 -41.62
CA THR A 216 -19.49 11.85 -42.05
C THR A 216 -19.26 11.80 -43.56
N GLY A 217 -20.14 11.14 -44.31
CA GLY A 217 -20.05 10.92 -45.74
C GLY A 217 -19.09 9.80 -46.16
N TYR A 218 -18.29 9.24 -45.27
CA TYR A 218 -17.38 8.13 -45.62
C TYR A 218 -18.16 6.81 -45.77
N ASP A 219 -17.93 6.08 -46.87
CA ASP A 219 -18.63 4.83 -47.18
C ASP A 219 -17.74 3.68 -47.65
N ASP A 220 -16.41 3.94 -47.82
CA ASP A 220 -15.43 2.92 -48.21
C ASP A 220 -14.60 2.50 -47.01
N LEU A 221 -15.12 1.57 -46.24
CA LEU A 221 -14.59 1.13 -44.94
C LEU A 221 -14.41 -0.38 -44.88
N GLU A 222 -13.34 -0.83 -44.23
CA GLU A 222 -13.11 -2.23 -43.92
C GLU A 222 -13.42 -2.48 -42.43
N PHE A 223 -14.36 -3.38 -42.16
CA PHE A 223 -14.59 -3.83 -40.78
C PHE A 223 -13.42 -4.62 -40.23
N VAL A 224 -12.95 -4.26 -39.03
CA VAL A 224 -11.80 -4.90 -38.37
C VAL A 224 -12.24 -5.80 -37.24
N LYS A 225 -13.02 -5.27 -36.29
CA LYS A 225 -13.50 -6.02 -35.12
C LYS A 225 -14.65 -5.35 -34.41
N GLU A 226 -15.36 -6.16 -33.65
CA GLU A 226 -16.34 -5.77 -32.63
C GLU A 226 -15.71 -5.90 -31.26
N THR A 227 -16.09 -5.02 -30.30
CA THR A 227 -15.60 -5.03 -28.93
C THR A 227 -16.66 -5.55 -27.95
N PHE A 228 -16.31 -5.55 -26.67
CA PHE A 228 -17.24 -5.86 -25.59
C PHE A 228 -18.36 -4.82 -25.53
N LYS A 229 -19.56 -5.29 -25.16
CA LYS A 229 -20.70 -4.43 -24.87
C LYS A 229 -20.52 -3.65 -23.59
N ILE A 230 -21.00 -2.40 -23.58
CA ILE A 230 -20.98 -1.48 -22.44
C ILE A 230 -22.40 -1.00 -22.20
N ASN A 231 -22.89 -1.11 -20.97
CA ASN A 231 -24.16 -0.51 -20.55
C ASN A 231 -23.89 0.92 -20.04
N HIS A 232 -24.41 1.93 -20.75
CA HIS A 232 -24.19 3.33 -20.44
C HIS A 232 -25.47 4.05 -20.04
N HIS A 233 -25.43 4.71 -18.87
CA HIS A 233 -26.55 5.46 -18.32
C HIS A 233 -26.28 6.94 -18.38
N TYR A 234 -27.16 7.71 -19.01
CA TYR A 234 -27.04 9.14 -19.06
C TYR A 234 -28.38 9.87 -19.07
N TYR A 235 -28.34 11.15 -18.67
CA TYR A 235 -29.48 12.04 -18.76
C TYR A 235 -29.33 12.96 -19.98
N ALA A 236 -30.28 12.88 -20.93
CA ALA A 236 -30.28 13.73 -22.11
C ALA A 236 -31.02 15.04 -21.81
N TYR A 237 -30.30 16.11 -21.53
CA TYR A 237 -30.86 17.42 -21.18
C TYR A 237 -31.76 18.01 -22.26
N ASN A 238 -31.45 17.77 -23.54
CA ASN A 238 -32.24 18.26 -24.68
C ASN A 238 -33.59 17.52 -24.83
N LYS A 239 -33.71 16.31 -24.28
CA LYS A 239 -34.92 15.45 -24.34
C LYS A 239 -35.62 15.34 -22.98
N ASP A 240 -35.02 15.86 -21.91
CA ASP A 240 -35.50 15.75 -20.53
C ASP A 240 -35.84 14.29 -20.14
N LYS A 241 -34.89 13.38 -20.45
CA LYS A 241 -35.09 11.93 -20.26
C LYS A 241 -33.79 11.23 -19.86
N TYR A 242 -33.92 10.18 -19.03
CA TYR A 242 -32.85 9.23 -18.76
C TYR A 242 -32.85 8.13 -19.84
N PHE A 243 -31.64 7.75 -20.26
CA PHE A 243 -31.42 6.65 -21.18
C PHE A 243 -30.50 5.62 -20.55
N GLU A 244 -30.79 4.35 -20.84
CA GLU A 244 -29.95 3.20 -20.63
C GLU A 244 -29.64 2.60 -21.99
N ILE A 245 -28.37 2.66 -22.41
CA ILE A 245 -27.98 2.18 -23.74
C ILE A 245 -27.01 1.01 -23.62
N GLU A 246 -27.38 -0.14 -24.25
CA GLU A 246 -26.46 -1.22 -24.50
C GLU A 246 -25.67 -0.90 -25.77
N SER A 247 -24.40 -0.51 -25.63
CA SER A 247 -23.57 -0.03 -26.74
C SER A 247 -22.53 -1.05 -27.16
N THR A 248 -22.48 -1.33 -28.48
CA THR A 248 -21.45 -2.17 -29.10
C THR A 248 -20.39 -1.28 -29.76
N GLY A 249 -19.13 -1.48 -29.44
CA GLY A 249 -18.01 -0.77 -30.08
C GLY A 249 -17.53 -1.49 -31.33
N LEU A 250 -17.25 -0.74 -32.38
CA LEU A 250 -16.83 -1.26 -33.68
C LEU A 250 -15.62 -0.50 -34.23
N LEU A 251 -14.63 -1.23 -34.74
CA LEU A 251 -13.46 -0.65 -35.36
C LEU A 251 -13.48 -0.90 -36.88
N PHE A 252 -13.28 0.18 -37.64
CA PHE A 252 -13.14 0.17 -39.09
C PHE A 252 -11.82 0.79 -39.51
N ASN A 253 -11.24 0.31 -40.61
CA ASN A 253 -10.17 1.01 -41.33
C ASN A 253 -10.76 1.80 -42.47
N LEU A 254 -10.21 2.99 -42.73
CA LEU A 254 -10.51 3.74 -43.92
C LEU A 254 -9.76 3.14 -45.14
N ASN A 255 -10.49 2.79 -46.21
CA ASN A 255 -9.88 2.29 -47.44
C ASN A 255 -9.57 3.43 -48.43
N SER A 256 -10.47 4.41 -48.53
CA SER A 256 -10.27 5.57 -49.38
C SER A 256 -10.95 6.82 -48.82
N ASN A 257 -10.52 7.98 -49.30
CA ASN A 257 -11.11 9.28 -48.94
C ASN A 257 -12.38 9.61 -49.75
N HIS A 258 -13.04 8.58 -50.29
CA HIS A 258 -14.31 8.77 -50.98
C HIS A 258 -15.40 9.21 -49.98
N GLN A 259 -16.11 10.27 -50.32
CA GLN A 259 -17.21 10.80 -49.51
C GLN A 259 -18.45 10.99 -50.39
N VAL A 260 -19.61 10.69 -49.84
CA VAL A 260 -20.93 11.02 -50.39
C VAL A 260 -21.52 12.20 -49.61
N GLU A 261 -22.60 12.77 -50.12
CA GLU A 261 -23.36 13.81 -49.43
C GLU A 261 -23.88 13.33 -48.07
N GLN A 262 -23.62 14.10 -47.01
CA GLN A 262 -24.11 13.83 -45.67
C GLN A 262 -25.64 13.95 -45.59
N ASN A 263 -26.26 13.12 -44.80
CA ASN A 263 -27.71 13.20 -44.56
C ASN A 263 -27.97 13.50 -43.07
N LEU A 264 -27.86 14.78 -42.73
CA LEU A 264 -27.97 15.26 -41.34
C LEU A 264 -29.37 15.78 -41.05
N ASP A 265 -29.85 15.58 -39.84
CA ASP A 265 -31.05 16.20 -39.32
C ASP A 265 -30.83 17.72 -39.09
N GLU A 266 -31.93 18.52 -39.15
CA GLU A 266 -31.86 20.00 -39.03
C GLU A 266 -31.18 20.51 -37.73
N ASP A 267 -31.21 19.71 -36.66
CA ASP A 267 -30.63 20.01 -35.32
C ASP A 267 -29.19 19.56 -35.18
N GLU A 268 -28.60 18.81 -36.13
CA GLU A 268 -27.25 18.24 -36.07
C GLU A 268 -26.21 19.27 -36.55
N LYS A 269 -25.56 19.94 -35.58
CA LYS A 269 -24.52 20.97 -35.86
C LYS A 269 -23.20 20.55 -35.27
N PHE A 270 -22.39 19.80 -36.02
CA PHE A 270 -21.06 19.38 -35.68
C PHE A 270 -20.08 19.58 -36.85
N SER A 271 -18.78 19.43 -36.59
CA SER A 271 -17.75 19.29 -37.61
C SER A 271 -17.12 17.92 -37.58
N VAL A 272 -16.84 17.35 -38.74
CA VAL A 272 -16.13 16.08 -38.91
C VAL A 272 -14.64 16.37 -38.97
N GLU A 273 -13.85 15.71 -38.11
CA GLU A 273 -12.43 16.01 -37.96
C GLU A 273 -11.61 14.73 -37.78
N TRP A 274 -10.46 14.67 -38.46
CA TRP A 274 -9.44 13.64 -38.27
C TRP A 274 -8.41 14.10 -37.24
N VAL A 275 -8.29 13.36 -36.15
CA VAL A 275 -7.42 13.74 -35.00
C VAL A 275 -6.45 12.63 -34.61
N ASN A 276 -5.34 13.02 -34.00
CA ASN A 276 -4.38 12.10 -33.45
C ASN A 276 -4.85 11.55 -32.09
N LYS A 277 -4.25 10.45 -31.63
CA LYS A 277 -4.55 9.82 -30.34
C LYS A 277 -4.49 10.76 -29.16
N ASP A 278 -3.49 11.64 -29.09
CA ASP A 278 -3.32 12.61 -27.99
C ASP A 278 -4.52 13.57 -27.84
N VAL A 279 -5.16 13.93 -28.97
CA VAL A 279 -6.37 14.77 -28.97
C VAL A 279 -7.56 14.01 -28.41
N ILE A 280 -7.68 12.71 -28.75
CA ILE A 280 -8.74 11.83 -28.23
C ILE A 280 -8.65 11.74 -26.70
N GLU A 281 -7.49 11.40 -26.16
CA GLU A 281 -7.25 11.27 -24.72
C GLU A 281 -7.49 12.57 -23.94
N LYS A 282 -7.21 13.71 -24.57
CA LYS A 282 -7.39 15.03 -23.97
C LYS A 282 -8.83 15.56 -24.06
N GLU A 283 -9.51 15.38 -25.19
CA GLU A 283 -10.76 16.09 -25.50
C GLU A 283 -12.02 15.23 -25.35
N ILE A 284 -11.96 13.89 -25.58
CA ILE A 284 -13.11 13.03 -25.34
C ILE A 284 -13.22 12.79 -23.83
N LYS A 285 -14.34 13.24 -23.23
CA LYS A 285 -14.62 13.08 -21.80
C LYS A 285 -15.75 12.12 -21.53
N ASP A 286 -16.47 11.71 -22.56
CA ASP A 286 -17.53 10.72 -22.45
C ASP A 286 -16.94 9.33 -22.14
N GLU A 287 -17.40 8.72 -21.04
CA GLU A 287 -16.87 7.43 -20.56
C GLU A 287 -17.13 6.29 -21.54
N LEU A 288 -18.27 6.27 -22.20
CA LEU A 288 -18.60 5.23 -23.18
C LEU A 288 -17.63 5.29 -24.36
N HIS A 289 -17.42 6.48 -24.92
CA HIS A 289 -16.59 6.67 -26.11
C HIS A 289 -15.11 6.39 -25.84
N ILE A 290 -14.57 6.86 -24.69
CA ILE A 290 -13.16 6.61 -24.36
C ILE A 290 -12.88 5.14 -24.01
N LYS A 291 -13.80 4.45 -23.34
CA LYS A 291 -13.67 3.01 -23.06
C LYS A 291 -13.78 2.17 -24.35
N THR A 292 -14.72 2.49 -25.22
CA THR A 292 -14.82 1.85 -26.53
C THR A 292 -13.54 2.02 -27.34
N PHE A 293 -12.96 3.24 -27.38
CA PHE A 293 -11.68 3.49 -28.03
C PHE A 293 -10.57 2.60 -27.46
N ASN A 294 -10.48 2.51 -26.12
CA ASN A 294 -9.46 1.68 -25.47
C ASN A 294 -9.62 0.20 -25.82
N TYR A 295 -10.84 -0.35 -25.82
CA TYR A 295 -11.09 -1.74 -26.24
C TYR A 295 -10.81 -1.96 -27.73
N CYS A 296 -11.08 -0.95 -28.56
CA CYS A 296 -10.75 -1.03 -30.00
C CYS A 296 -9.25 -1.05 -30.24
N MET A 297 -8.49 -0.16 -29.56
CA MET A 297 -7.08 0.07 -29.90
C MET A 297 -6.08 -0.74 -29.11
N ASN A 298 -6.36 -0.99 -27.82
CA ASN A 298 -5.39 -1.65 -26.94
C ASN A 298 -5.50 -3.18 -26.92
N ASN A 299 -6.53 -3.74 -27.52
CA ASN A 299 -6.73 -5.19 -27.61
C ASN A 299 -6.73 -5.87 -26.22
N THR A 300 -7.45 -5.27 -25.25
CA THR A 300 -7.45 -5.65 -23.84
C THR A 300 -8.73 -6.36 -23.42
N ALA A 301 -8.64 -7.17 -22.37
CA ALA A 301 -9.79 -7.76 -21.72
C ALA A 301 -10.61 -6.71 -20.96
N MET A 302 -11.87 -6.99 -20.69
CA MET A 302 -12.71 -6.25 -19.74
C MET A 302 -12.44 -6.74 -18.32
N SER A 303 -11.38 -6.26 -17.66
CA SER A 303 -10.92 -6.74 -16.35
C SER A 303 -11.66 -6.11 -15.15
N GLY A 304 -12.64 -5.25 -15.37
CA GLY A 304 -13.42 -4.57 -14.35
C GLY A 304 -14.48 -5.45 -13.66
N ASP A 305 -15.16 -4.86 -12.69
CA ASP A 305 -16.39 -5.40 -12.14
C ASP A 305 -17.56 -4.93 -13.01
N GLY A 306 -18.58 -5.78 -13.21
CA GLY A 306 -19.75 -5.48 -14.03
C GLY A 306 -20.97 -6.26 -13.60
N ILE A 307 -22.06 -6.09 -14.32
CA ILE A 307 -23.28 -6.89 -14.14
C ILE A 307 -23.14 -8.19 -14.95
N HIS A 308 -23.57 -9.30 -14.39
CA HIS A 308 -23.47 -10.60 -15.05
C HIS A 308 -24.46 -10.71 -16.19
N ILE A 309 -23.93 -11.11 -17.36
CA ILE A 309 -24.67 -11.47 -18.57
C ILE A 309 -24.23 -12.85 -19.05
N ASN A 310 -24.98 -13.52 -19.94
CA ASN A 310 -24.64 -14.84 -20.49
C ASN A 310 -24.29 -15.90 -19.43
N SER A 311 -24.77 -15.71 -18.19
CA SER A 311 -24.41 -16.48 -17.00
C SER A 311 -25.61 -17.13 -16.31
N ASN A 312 -26.68 -17.39 -17.07
CA ASN A 312 -27.90 -18.09 -16.63
C ASN A 312 -28.47 -17.48 -15.31
N PHE A 313 -28.44 -18.25 -14.21
CA PHE A 313 -28.98 -17.85 -12.91
C PHE A 313 -28.20 -16.67 -12.23
N LEU A 314 -27.07 -16.25 -12.77
CA LEU A 314 -26.31 -15.08 -12.30
C LEU A 314 -26.65 -13.81 -13.08
N ASN A 315 -27.37 -13.88 -14.20
CA ASN A 315 -27.68 -12.70 -15.00
C ASN A 315 -28.34 -11.60 -14.15
N GLY A 316 -27.91 -10.37 -14.35
CA GLY A 316 -28.40 -9.19 -13.64
C GLY A 316 -27.80 -8.98 -12.23
N LEU A 317 -26.99 -9.91 -11.72
CA LEU A 317 -26.36 -9.79 -10.40
C LEU A 317 -25.05 -9.02 -10.47
N ASN A 318 -24.75 -8.27 -9.41
CA ASN A 318 -23.42 -7.70 -9.19
C ASN A 318 -22.43 -8.79 -8.75
N LYS A 319 -21.13 -8.45 -8.73
CA LYS A 319 -20.02 -9.36 -8.38
C LYS A 319 -20.23 -10.11 -7.06
N LYS A 320 -20.62 -9.40 -6.00
CA LYS A 320 -20.74 -10.00 -4.66
C LYS A 320 -21.89 -11.01 -4.62
N GLU A 321 -23.05 -10.60 -5.09
CA GLU A 321 -24.24 -11.47 -5.16
C GLU A 321 -23.99 -12.70 -6.03
N ALA A 322 -23.31 -12.52 -7.16
CA ALA A 322 -22.98 -13.61 -8.08
C ALA A 322 -21.98 -14.60 -7.48
N ILE A 323 -20.94 -14.13 -6.78
CA ILE A 323 -19.99 -15.00 -6.07
C ILE A 323 -20.72 -15.83 -5.00
N ASP A 324 -21.52 -15.17 -4.15
CA ASP A 324 -22.26 -15.87 -3.08
C ASP A 324 -23.20 -16.93 -3.65
N LYS A 325 -23.94 -16.59 -4.69
CA LYS A 325 -24.89 -17.50 -5.37
C LYS A 325 -24.19 -18.63 -6.12
N MET A 326 -23.04 -18.35 -6.74
CA MET A 326 -22.24 -19.39 -7.40
C MET A 326 -21.65 -20.36 -6.38
N ILE A 327 -21.14 -19.90 -5.24
CA ILE A 327 -20.64 -20.77 -4.17
C ILE A 327 -21.74 -21.69 -3.67
N GLU A 328 -22.96 -21.16 -3.40
CA GLU A 328 -24.10 -21.98 -3.02
C GLU A 328 -24.43 -23.05 -4.07
N TYR A 329 -24.40 -22.68 -5.35
CA TYR A 329 -24.62 -23.62 -6.45
C TYR A 329 -23.56 -24.73 -6.51
N LEU A 330 -22.28 -24.36 -6.37
CA LEU A 330 -21.15 -25.30 -6.39
C LEU A 330 -21.25 -26.32 -5.26
N GLU A 331 -21.54 -25.85 -4.04
CA GLU A 331 -21.68 -26.69 -2.84
C GLU A 331 -22.89 -27.63 -2.95
N LYS A 332 -24.05 -27.10 -3.36
CA LYS A 332 -25.28 -27.89 -3.53
C LYS A 332 -25.13 -29.01 -4.55
N ASN A 333 -24.33 -28.82 -5.59
CA ASN A 333 -24.12 -29.80 -6.64
C ASN A 333 -22.87 -30.67 -6.43
N ASN A 334 -22.14 -30.51 -5.31
CA ASN A 334 -20.89 -31.21 -5.00
C ASN A 334 -19.81 -31.07 -6.08
N ILE A 335 -19.74 -29.90 -6.73
CA ILE A 335 -18.75 -29.58 -7.77
C ILE A 335 -17.73 -28.54 -7.32
N GLY A 336 -17.81 -28.05 -6.10
CA GLY A 336 -16.87 -27.13 -5.50
C GLY A 336 -17.28 -26.70 -4.10
N THR A 337 -16.41 -25.99 -3.40
CA THR A 337 -16.66 -25.48 -2.06
C THR A 337 -16.02 -24.12 -1.86
N LYS A 338 -16.55 -23.33 -0.93
CA LYS A 338 -15.88 -22.10 -0.48
C LYS A 338 -14.51 -22.41 0.09
N LYS A 339 -13.50 -21.66 -0.32
CA LYS A 339 -12.13 -21.83 0.17
C LYS A 339 -11.46 -20.49 0.46
N VAL A 340 -10.75 -20.43 1.57
CA VAL A 340 -9.84 -19.31 1.88
C VAL A 340 -8.44 -19.77 1.55
N ASN A 341 -7.73 -18.98 0.77
CA ASN A 341 -6.34 -19.23 0.40
C ASN A 341 -5.45 -18.05 0.78
N TYR A 342 -4.15 -18.28 0.89
CA TYR A 342 -3.16 -17.27 1.23
C TYR A 342 -2.02 -17.32 0.20
N ARG A 343 -1.51 -16.14 -0.20
CA ARG A 343 -0.34 -16.02 -1.09
C ARG A 343 0.98 -16.04 -0.32
N LEU A 344 0.92 -16.09 1.01
CA LEU A 344 2.10 -16.17 1.86
C LEU A 344 2.95 -17.37 1.47
N ARG A 345 4.22 -17.10 1.11
CA ARG A 345 5.19 -18.14 0.76
C ARG A 345 5.83 -18.70 2.03
N ASP A 346 6.29 -19.95 1.96
CA ASP A 346 7.06 -20.56 3.03
C ASP A 346 8.31 -19.74 3.34
N TRP A 347 8.58 -19.60 4.62
CA TRP A 347 9.82 -18.97 5.05
C TRP A 347 10.99 -19.92 4.78
N ILE A 348 11.93 -19.51 3.94
CA ILE A 348 13.18 -20.25 3.71
C ILE A 348 14.03 -20.12 4.96
N PHE A 349 14.09 -21.17 5.77
CA PHE A 349 14.66 -21.19 7.11
C PHE A 349 16.10 -21.72 7.17
N ALA A 350 16.75 -21.97 6.06
CA ALA A 350 18.10 -22.51 5.96
C ALA A 350 19.04 -21.55 5.23
N ARG A 351 20.29 -21.43 5.73
CA ARG A 351 21.36 -20.66 5.12
C ARG A 351 22.63 -21.49 5.04
N GLN A 352 23.30 -21.46 3.91
CA GLN A 352 24.60 -22.08 3.68
C GLN A 352 25.71 -21.14 4.20
N ARG A 353 25.65 -20.85 5.50
CA ARG A 353 26.57 -19.97 6.24
C ARG A 353 27.01 -20.66 7.52
N TYR A 354 28.23 -20.35 8.00
CA TYR A 354 28.69 -20.82 9.29
C TYR A 354 27.99 -20.09 10.45
N TRP A 355 27.98 -18.75 10.40
CA TRP A 355 27.40 -17.93 11.46
C TRP A 355 25.87 -17.95 11.42
N GLY A 356 25.28 -18.60 12.39
CA GLY A 356 23.87 -18.80 12.61
C GLY A 356 23.63 -19.96 13.55
N GLU A 357 22.46 -20.06 14.13
CA GLU A 357 22.06 -21.19 14.94
C GLU A 357 22.03 -22.48 14.10
N PRO A 358 22.71 -23.58 14.53
CA PRO A 358 22.64 -24.84 13.81
C PRO A 358 21.25 -25.46 13.89
N ILE A 359 20.85 -26.12 12.82
CA ILE A 359 19.53 -26.79 12.74
C ILE A 359 19.68 -28.20 13.32
N PRO A 360 18.96 -28.57 14.40
CA PRO A 360 19.15 -29.85 15.12
C PRO A 360 18.44 -31.01 14.39
N VAL A 361 18.82 -31.23 13.12
CA VAL A 361 18.26 -32.30 12.27
C VAL A 361 19.37 -33.20 11.76
N VAL A 362 19.07 -34.48 11.63
CA VAL A 362 19.92 -35.47 11.01
C VAL A 362 19.23 -36.12 9.82
N HIS A 363 19.98 -36.42 8.78
CA HIS A 363 19.51 -37.04 7.56
C HIS A 363 20.11 -38.43 7.39
N TYR A 364 19.29 -39.42 7.25
CA TYR A 364 19.72 -40.78 7.00
C TYR A 364 19.99 -41.04 5.52
N LEU A 365 20.80 -42.10 5.24
CA LEU A 365 21.16 -42.44 3.86
C LEU A 365 19.97 -42.92 3.00
N ASP A 366 18.88 -43.31 3.62
CA ASP A 366 17.63 -43.75 2.96
C ASP A 366 16.70 -42.57 2.61
N GLY A 367 17.14 -41.31 2.86
CA GLY A 367 16.38 -40.10 2.59
C GLY A 367 15.41 -39.68 3.69
N THR A 368 15.31 -40.46 4.78
CA THR A 368 14.51 -40.04 5.95
C THR A 368 15.31 -39.10 6.85
N SER A 369 14.63 -38.32 7.69
CA SER A 369 15.25 -37.38 8.63
C SER A 369 14.67 -37.55 10.03
N ASP A 370 15.45 -37.15 11.03
CA ASP A 370 15.04 -37.15 12.43
C ASP A 370 15.57 -35.86 13.11
N VAL A 371 15.06 -35.56 14.31
CA VAL A 371 15.54 -34.45 15.13
C VAL A 371 16.45 -34.99 16.23
N LEU A 372 17.39 -34.15 16.69
CA LEU A 372 18.23 -34.46 17.84
C LEU A 372 17.38 -34.56 19.11
N GLU A 373 17.75 -35.44 20.03
CA GLU A 373 17.13 -35.55 21.35
C GLU A 373 17.48 -34.32 22.21
N ASP A 374 16.60 -33.92 23.13
CA ASP A 374 16.80 -32.77 24.00
C ASP A 374 18.13 -32.82 24.79
N SER A 375 18.58 -34.04 25.15
CA SER A 375 19.85 -34.25 25.84
C SER A 375 21.10 -33.93 25.01
N GLU A 376 20.95 -33.78 23.68
CA GLU A 376 22.02 -33.43 22.74
C GLU A 376 22.05 -31.91 22.41
N LEU A 377 21.16 -31.15 23.03
CA LEU A 377 21.09 -29.71 22.89
C LEU A 377 21.80 -29.00 24.07
N PRO A 378 22.39 -27.85 23.86
CA PRO A 378 22.50 -27.12 22.59
C PRO A 378 23.48 -27.76 21.61
N LEU A 379 23.11 -27.84 20.33
CA LEU A 379 24.02 -28.27 19.26
C LEU A 379 25.08 -27.18 19.04
N ILE A 380 26.35 -27.53 19.26
CA ILE A 380 27.47 -26.60 19.15
C ILE A 380 28.09 -26.67 17.74
N LEU A 381 28.35 -25.50 17.15
CA LEU A 381 29.07 -25.39 15.88
C LEU A 381 30.53 -25.84 16.04
N PRO A 382 31.09 -26.63 15.12
CA PRO A 382 32.49 -27.07 15.17
C PRO A 382 33.40 -25.91 14.72
N GLU A 383 34.61 -25.84 15.27
CA GLU A 383 35.64 -24.95 14.70
C GLU A 383 36.05 -25.43 13.31
N LEU A 384 36.25 -24.49 12.38
CA LEU A 384 36.67 -24.74 11.00
C LEU A 384 38.01 -24.09 10.72
N ALA A 385 38.86 -24.77 9.96
CA ALA A 385 40.08 -24.18 9.41
C ALA A 385 39.80 -23.09 8.35
N ASP A 386 38.65 -23.18 7.67
CA ASP A 386 38.19 -22.22 6.68
C ASP A 386 36.65 -22.10 6.71
N TYR A 387 36.16 -20.89 6.97
CA TYR A 387 34.73 -20.56 7.10
C TYR A 387 34.08 -20.16 5.76
N LYS A 388 34.81 -20.23 4.63
CA LYS A 388 34.30 -19.90 3.32
C LYS A 388 33.55 -21.08 2.69
N ALA A 389 32.44 -20.79 2.04
CA ALA A 389 31.79 -21.75 1.14
C ALA A 389 32.70 -22.04 -0.06
N LYS A 390 32.85 -23.31 -0.41
CA LYS A 390 33.70 -23.75 -1.53
C LYS A 390 32.92 -24.69 -2.45
N GLY A 391 32.96 -24.43 -3.75
CA GLY A 391 32.36 -25.30 -4.74
C GLY A 391 30.86 -25.51 -4.57
N GLY A 392 30.11 -24.50 -4.10
CA GLY A 392 28.67 -24.58 -3.86
C GLY A 392 28.28 -25.33 -2.57
N ARG A 393 29.25 -25.69 -1.71
CA ARG A 393 29.00 -26.39 -0.45
C ARG A 393 28.93 -25.43 0.73
N ALA A 394 28.08 -25.75 1.71
CA ALA A 394 28.02 -25.01 2.97
C ALA A 394 29.35 -25.12 3.74
N PRO A 395 29.80 -24.09 4.47
CA PRO A 395 31.02 -24.17 5.26
C PRO A 395 31.06 -25.35 6.23
N LEU A 396 29.95 -25.69 6.88
CA LEU A 396 29.83 -26.81 7.82
C LEU A 396 30.09 -28.18 7.17
N GLU A 397 29.90 -28.34 5.85
CA GLU A 397 30.25 -29.60 5.15
C GLU A 397 31.74 -29.94 5.22
N ASN A 398 32.59 -28.94 5.51
CA ASN A 398 34.03 -29.15 5.67
C ASN A 398 34.38 -29.84 7.01
N ALA A 399 33.46 -29.84 7.99
CA ALA A 399 33.63 -30.52 9.29
C ALA A 399 33.18 -31.98 9.20
N THR A 400 33.89 -32.79 8.43
CA THR A 400 33.50 -34.18 8.10
C THR A 400 33.15 -35.04 9.33
N ASP A 401 33.87 -34.92 10.43
CA ASP A 401 33.65 -35.69 11.67
C ASP A 401 32.43 -35.20 12.45
N TRP A 402 32.10 -33.88 12.35
CA TRP A 402 30.89 -33.31 12.93
C TRP A 402 29.65 -33.65 12.08
N VAL A 403 29.80 -33.69 10.76
CA VAL A 403 28.71 -33.98 9.81
C VAL A 403 28.31 -35.43 9.82
N ASN A 404 29.30 -36.36 9.70
CA ASN A 404 29.01 -37.78 9.56
C ASN A 404 28.97 -38.46 10.92
N ILE A 405 27.81 -38.93 11.33
CA ILE A 405 27.56 -39.49 12.65
C ILE A 405 26.83 -40.83 12.54
N GLU A 406 26.83 -41.56 13.63
CA GLU A 406 25.89 -42.64 13.88
C GLU A 406 24.81 -42.10 14.81
N TYR A 407 23.55 -42.18 14.41
CA TYR A 407 22.39 -41.69 15.17
C TYR A 407 21.35 -42.79 15.27
N LYS A 408 20.94 -43.11 16.50
CA LYS A 408 20.00 -44.21 16.79
C LYS A 408 20.36 -45.54 16.07
N GLY A 409 21.68 -45.85 16.05
CA GLY A 409 22.19 -47.08 15.41
C GLY A 409 22.21 -47.06 13.88
N ARG A 410 22.04 -45.92 13.25
CA ARG A 410 22.03 -45.74 11.78
C ARG A 410 23.04 -44.69 11.35
N ARG A 411 23.68 -44.89 10.19
CA ARG A 411 24.52 -43.85 9.57
C ARG A 411 23.67 -42.65 9.16
N ALA A 412 24.09 -41.49 9.60
CA ALA A 412 23.39 -40.24 9.34
C ALA A 412 24.36 -39.08 9.08
N LYS A 413 23.82 -37.99 8.56
CA LYS A 413 24.54 -36.71 8.42
C LYS A 413 23.77 -35.64 9.18
N ARG A 414 24.45 -34.81 9.96
CA ARG A 414 23.86 -33.59 10.50
C ARG A 414 23.53 -32.61 9.38
N GLU A 415 22.47 -31.84 9.58
CA GLU A 415 22.15 -30.69 8.71
C GLU A 415 23.33 -29.70 8.72
N THR A 416 23.74 -29.25 7.53
CA THR A 416 24.88 -28.37 7.34
C THR A 416 24.52 -26.92 7.09
N SER A 417 23.23 -26.63 6.97
CA SER A 417 22.72 -25.27 6.96
C SER A 417 22.57 -24.71 8.38
N THR A 418 22.63 -23.40 8.52
CA THR A 418 22.29 -22.71 9.75
C THR A 418 20.98 -21.96 9.60
N MET A 419 20.37 -21.55 10.71
CA MET A 419 19.17 -20.72 10.70
C MET A 419 19.51 -19.32 10.17
N PRO A 420 18.55 -18.59 9.56
CA PRO A 420 18.74 -17.21 9.18
C PRO A 420 18.88 -16.33 10.43
N GLY A 421 19.58 -15.19 10.33
CA GLY A 421 19.70 -14.23 11.45
C GLY A 421 18.35 -13.74 11.98
N SER A 422 17.31 -13.76 11.14
CA SER A 422 15.94 -13.47 11.55
C SER A 422 15.29 -14.52 12.46
N ALA A 423 15.87 -15.71 12.61
CA ALA A 423 15.38 -16.72 13.56
C ALA A 423 15.53 -16.24 15.01
N GLY A 424 16.74 -15.87 15.42
CA GLY A 424 17.00 -15.35 16.76
C GLY A 424 16.28 -14.03 17.02
N SER A 425 16.31 -13.10 16.07
CA SER A 425 15.65 -11.80 16.21
C SER A 425 14.12 -11.88 16.30
N SER A 426 13.52 -13.02 15.91
CA SER A 426 12.06 -13.19 15.95
C SER A 426 11.50 -13.40 17.36
N TRP A 427 12.35 -13.74 18.34
CA TRP A 427 11.90 -14.04 19.70
C TRP A 427 12.82 -13.47 20.80
N TYR A 428 13.85 -12.69 20.46
CA TYR A 428 14.84 -12.14 21.42
C TYR A 428 14.20 -11.40 22.58
N PHE A 429 13.09 -10.68 22.34
CA PHE A 429 12.37 -9.91 23.36
C PHE A 429 11.78 -10.79 24.46
N LEU A 430 11.47 -12.05 24.17
CA LEU A 430 11.05 -13.04 25.18
C LEU A 430 12.25 -13.45 26.04
N ARG A 431 13.40 -13.70 25.40
CA ARG A 431 14.62 -14.11 26.10
C ARG A 431 15.18 -12.99 27.00
N TYR A 432 15.01 -11.74 26.62
CA TYR A 432 15.43 -10.59 27.43
C TYR A 432 14.73 -10.50 28.79
N ILE A 433 13.54 -11.09 28.92
CA ILE A 433 12.78 -11.13 30.17
C ILE A 433 13.49 -11.99 31.24
N ASP A 434 14.17 -13.06 30.80
CA ASP A 434 14.85 -14.00 31.67
C ASP A 434 16.10 -14.59 30.98
N PRO A 435 17.17 -13.76 30.81
CA PRO A 435 18.31 -14.09 29.94
C PRO A 435 19.18 -15.22 30.47
N ASP A 436 19.21 -15.44 31.79
CA ASP A 436 20.07 -16.42 32.46
C ASP A 436 19.37 -17.78 32.69
N ASN A 437 18.15 -17.95 32.23
CA ASN A 437 17.40 -19.20 32.37
C ASN A 437 18.00 -20.30 31.50
N ASN A 438 18.48 -21.39 32.13
CA ASN A 438 19.08 -22.52 31.44
C ASN A 438 18.11 -23.71 31.24
N GLU A 439 16.87 -23.62 31.76
CA GLU A 439 15.91 -24.72 31.75
C GLU A 439 14.78 -24.47 30.73
N ALA A 440 14.46 -23.19 30.43
CA ALA A 440 13.39 -22.84 29.54
C ALA A 440 13.74 -21.59 28.71
N LEU A 441 12.91 -21.27 27.72
CA LEU A 441 12.98 -20.01 26.93
C LEU A 441 13.00 -18.78 27.84
N ALA A 442 12.13 -18.75 28.85
CA ALA A 442 12.07 -17.83 29.97
C ALA A 442 11.06 -18.37 30.99
N ASN A 443 11.11 -17.90 32.23
CA ASN A 443 10.14 -18.26 33.26
C ASN A 443 8.73 -17.81 32.85
N LYS A 444 7.77 -18.73 32.98
CA LYS A 444 6.37 -18.50 32.56
C LYS A 444 5.70 -17.33 33.29
N GLU A 445 5.92 -17.21 34.59
CA GLU A 445 5.32 -16.14 35.38
C GLU A 445 5.89 -14.75 34.97
N LEU A 446 7.19 -14.70 34.65
CA LEU A 446 7.82 -13.47 34.13
C LEU A 446 7.30 -13.12 32.74
N LEU A 447 7.10 -14.11 31.85
CA LEU A 447 6.51 -13.92 30.54
C LEU A 447 5.08 -13.37 30.68
N ASP A 448 4.26 -13.96 31.53
CA ASP A 448 2.88 -13.53 31.75
C ASP A 448 2.79 -12.12 32.37
N HIS A 449 3.78 -11.72 33.16
CA HIS A 449 3.85 -10.38 33.75
C HIS A 449 4.29 -9.30 32.74
N TRP A 450 5.34 -9.57 31.94
CA TRP A 450 5.96 -8.56 31.10
C TRP A 450 5.37 -8.46 29.68
N MET A 451 4.76 -9.54 29.18
CA MET A 451 4.16 -9.54 27.85
C MET A 451 2.70 -9.02 27.86
N PRO A 452 2.25 -8.35 26.80
CA PRO A 452 2.98 -7.97 25.59
C PRO A 452 3.95 -6.80 25.83
N VAL A 453 4.94 -6.63 24.95
CA VAL A 453 5.82 -5.45 24.95
C VAL A 453 4.99 -4.18 24.77
N ASP A 454 5.13 -3.22 25.70
CA ASP A 454 4.27 -2.03 25.74
C ASP A 454 4.47 -1.10 24.54
N LEU A 455 5.75 -0.84 24.20
CA LEU A 455 6.15 0.04 23.10
C LEU A 455 7.27 -0.59 22.28
N TYR A 456 7.05 -0.77 21.00
CA TYR A 456 8.02 -1.29 20.06
C TYR A 456 8.33 -0.24 18.99
N VAL A 457 9.61 0.13 18.87
CA VAL A 457 10.06 1.20 17.97
C VAL A 457 10.97 0.61 16.91
N GLY A 458 10.68 0.88 15.64
CA GLY A 458 11.48 0.40 14.51
C GLY A 458 10.99 0.91 13.17
N GLY A 459 11.85 0.86 12.14
CA GLY A 459 11.52 1.34 10.80
C GLY A 459 10.43 0.52 10.09
N PRO A 460 9.72 1.12 9.14
CA PRO A 460 8.64 0.45 8.39
C PRO A 460 9.13 -0.71 7.51
N GLU A 461 10.43 -0.77 7.18
CA GLU A 461 11.06 -1.86 6.43
C GLU A 461 10.97 -3.22 7.12
N HIS A 462 10.70 -3.22 8.42
CA HIS A 462 10.53 -4.45 9.19
C HIS A 462 9.10 -5.02 9.17
N ALA A 463 8.14 -4.33 8.55
CA ALA A 463 6.73 -4.70 8.58
C ALA A 463 6.46 -6.13 8.09
N VAL A 464 7.03 -6.52 6.95
CA VAL A 464 6.86 -7.84 6.31
C VAL A 464 8.05 -8.80 6.54
N GLY A 465 9.04 -8.37 7.32
CA GLY A 465 10.18 -9.18 7.73
C GLY A 465 10.11 -9.52 9.22
N HIS A 466 10.93 -8.84 10.01
CA HIS A 466 11.07 -9.06 11.46
C HIS A 466 9.73 -9.08 12.21
N LEU A 467 8.86 -8.10 12.00
CA LEU A 467 7.57 -8.02 12.70
C LEU A 467 6.65 -9.20 12.38
N LEU A 468 6.61 -9.64 11.11
CA LEU A 468 5.79 -10.77 10.71
C LEU A 468 6.32 -12.08 11.30
N TYR A 469 7.65 -12.28 11.28
CA TYR A 469 8.28 -13.45 11.87
C TYR A 469 8.13 -13.49 13.40
N SER A 470 8.25 -12.35 14.06
CA SER A 470 8.02 -12.26 15.52
C SER A 470 6.59 -12.63 15.89
N ARG A 471 5.60 -12.18 15.11
CA ARG A 471 4.20 -12.56 15.31
C ARG A 471 3.97 -14.05 15.06
N MET A 472 4.58 -14.62 14.02
CA MET A 472 4.48 -16.05 13.73
C MET A 472 5.03 -16.90 14.88
N TRP A 473 6.24 -16.60 15.37
CA TRP A 473 6.85 -17.29 16.50
C TRP A 473 6.02 -17.14 17.77
N ASN A 474 5.58 -15.92 18.08
CA ASN A 474 4.78 -15.67 19.27
C ASN A 474 3.42 -16.38 19.22
N ASN A 475 2.75 -16.39 18.07
CA ASN A 475 1.49 -17.14 17.90
C ASN A 475 1.69 -18.64 18.10
N TYR A 476 2.78 -19.21 17.54
CA TYR A 476 3.12 -20.62 17.77
C TYR A 476 3.36 -20.93 19.25
N LEU A 477 4.13 -20.08 19.94
CA LEU A 477 4.40 -20.23 21.37
C LEU A 477 3.14 -20.04 22.24
N TYR A 478 2.22 -19.17 21.79
CA TYR A 478 0.91 -19.02 22.40
C TYR A 478 0.05 -20.28 22.25
N ASP A 479 -0.01 -20.87 21.06
CA ASP A 479 -0.72 -22.12 20.81
C ASP A 479 -0.16 -23.28 21.64
N LYS A 480 1.14 -23.25 21.96
CA LYS A 480 1.81 -24.21 22.85
C LYS A 480 1.65 -23.87 24.35
N GLY A 481 1.01 -22.76 24.70
CA GLY A 481 0.82 -22.34 26.09
C GLY A 481 2.08 -21.79 26.76
N ILE A 482 3.15 -21.51 26.01
CA ILE A 482 4.42 -21.00 26.53
C ILE A 482 4.32 -19.52 26.88
N VAL A 483 3.67 -18.72 26.01
CA VAL A 483 3.37 -17.29 26.26
C VAL A 483 1.87 -17.10 26.47
N GLY A 484 1.49 -16.09 27.28
CA GLY A 484 0.10 -15.82 27.64
C GLY A 484 -0.65 -14.92 26.65
N VAL A 485 0.04 -14.37 25.66
CA VAL A 485 -0.53 -13.39 24.71
C VAL A 485 -0.25 -13.79 23.26
N ALA A 486 -1.25 -13.65 22.39
CA ALA A 486 -1.11 -13.99 20.97
C ALA A 486 -0.29 -12.94 20.20
N GLU A 487 -0.46 -11.66 20.52
CA GLU A 487 0.27 -10.57 19.85
C GLU A 487 1.41 -10.06 20.73
N PRO A 488 2.66 -10.02 20.22
CA PRO A 488 3.83 -9.71 21.04
C PRO A 488 3.99 -8.22 21.36
N PHE A 489 3.48 -7.31 20.53
CA PHE A 489 3.71 -5.87 20.63
C PHE A 489 2.40 -5.09 20.72
N LYS A 490 2.19 -4.38 21.85
CA LYS A 490 0.97 -3.61 22.12
C LYS A 490 0.88 -2.36 21.25
N LYS A 491 1.92 -1.53 21.27
CA LYS A 491 2.03 -0.30 20.49
C LYS A 491 3.28 -0.35 19.60
N LEU A 492 3.11 -0.07 18.31
CA LEU A 492 4.20 0.04 17.35
C LEU A 492 4.34 1.49 16.90
N VAL A 493 5.57 1.99 16.91
CA VAL A 493 5.94 3.32 16.44
C VAL A 493 7.04 3.18 15.39
N HIS A 494 6.81 3.70 14.20
CA HIS A 494 7.83 3.80 13.17
C HIS A 494 8.55 5.15 13.26
N GLN A 495 9.88 5.13 13.12
CA GLN A 495 10.61 6.33 12.81
C GLN A 495 10.79 6.44 11.29
N GLY A 496 10.73 7.69 10.79
CA GLY A 496 11.03 8.01 9.42
C GLY A 496 12.53 7.85 9.11
N MET A 497 12.84 7.72 7.83
CA MET A 497 14.21 7.54 7.36
C MET A 497 14.95 8.88 7.33
N ILE A 498 16.22 8.89 7.75
CA ILE A 498 17.11 10.01 7.54
C ILE A 498 17.75 9.84 6.16
N LEU A 499 17.48 10.79 5.28
CA LEU A 499 17.95 10.81 3.91
C LEU A 499 19.23 11.64 3.79
N GLY A 500 19.99 11.44 2.74
CA GLY A 500 21.09 12.37 2.39
C GLY A 500 20.59 13.79 2.13
N GLU A 501 21.50 14.79 2.07
CA GLU A 501 21.13 16.19 1.81
C GLU A 501 20.35 16.39 0.50
N ASN A 502 20.51 15.47 -0.46
CA ASN A 502 19.80 15.44 -1.74
C ASN A 502 18.40 14.78 -1.68
N GLY A 503 17.95 14.33 -0.49
CA GLY A 503 16.68 13.64 -0.30
C GLY A 503 16.68 12.16 -0.73
N ILE A 504 17.85 11.59 -1.07
CA ILE A 504 17.99 10.18 -1.46
C ILE A 504 18.42 9.34 -0.25
N LYS A 505 17.96 8.10 -0.18
CA LYS A 505 18.35 7.14 0.85
C LYS A 505 19.88 6.97 0.90
N MET A 506 20.49 7.17 2.07
CA MET A 506 21.89 6.89 2.31
C MET A 506 22.19 5.41 2.11
N GLY A 507 23.29 5.08 1.43
CA GLY A 507 23.66 3.69 1.20
C GLY A 507 24.89 3.53 0.32
N LYS A 508 25.30 2.29 0.09
CA LYS A 508 26.51 1.95 -0.67
C LYS A 508 26.52 2.47 -2.11
N ARG A 509 25.34 2.75 -2.68
CA ARG A 509 25.20 3.27 -4.05
C ARG A 509 25.61 4.74 -4.16
N TYR A 510 25.44 5.50 -3.06
CA TYR A 510 25.73 6.94 -2.98
C TYR A 510 26.53 7.24 -1.69
N PRO A 511 27.78 6.77 -1.59
CA PRO A 511 28.57 6.88 -0.37
C PRO A 511 28.90 8.34 -0.01
N GLU A 512 28.88 9.24 -0.97
CA GLU A 512 29.12 10.68 -0.79
C GLU A 512 28.03 11.40 0.03
N TYR A 513 26.84 10.82 0.12
CA TYR A 513 25.75 11.34 0.95
C TYR A 513 25.59 10.61 2.28
N ALA A 514 26.39 9.57 2.51
CA ALA A 514 26.35 8.84 3.77
C ALA A 514 27.02 9.66 4.87
N VAL A 515 26.31 9.81 6.00
CA VAL A 515 26.83 10.49 7.19
C VAL A 515 27.24 9.43 8.22
N ASN A 516 28.48 9.48 8.64
CA ASN A 516 28.95 8.63 9.73
C ASN A 516 28.67 9.32 11.08
N PRO A 517 27.86 8.72 11.97
CA PRO A 517 27.58 9.27 13.28
C PRO A 517 28.85 9.60 14.11
N ASN A 518 29.90 8.78 14.01
CA ASN A 518 31.16 9.02 14.74
C ASN A 518 31.83 10.34 14.33
N ASP A 519 31.77 10.73 13.07
CA ASP A 519 32.35 11.98 12.60
C ASP A 519 31.62 13.19 13.21
N ILE A 520 30.29 13.08 13.33
CA ILE A 520 29.44 14.10 13.96
C ILE A 520 29.72 14.17 15.46
N VAL A 521 29.77 13.02 16.13
CA VAL A 521 30.09 12.95 17.57
C VAL A 521 31.48 13.54 17.87
N ASN A 522 32.49 13.18 17.08
CA ASN A 522 33.84 13.69 17.24
C ASN A 522 33.95 15.21 16.98
N THR A 523 33.14 15.75 16.07
CA THR A 523 33.19 17.17 15.68
C THR A 523 32.33 18.06 16.59
N TYR A 524 31.11 17.62 16.90
CA TYR A 524 30.09 18.44 17.56
C TYR A 524 29.65 17.91 18.94
N GLY A 525 30.00 16.67 19.28
CA GLY A 525 29.58 15.99 20.50
C GLY A 525 28.28 15.16 20.35
N ALA A 526 28.17 14.15 21.22
CA ALA A 526 27.05 13.20 21.19
C ALA A 526 25.71 13.90 21.45
N ASP A 527 25.62 14.81 22.41
CA ASP A 527 24.38 15.55 22.71
C ASP A 527 23.89 16.39 21.53
N THR A 528 24.83 16.93 20.72
CA THR A 528 24.46 17.67 19.50
C THR A 528 23.80 16.76 18.47
N LEU A 529 24.35 15.56 18.24
CA LEU A 529 23.76 14.58 17.32
C LEU A 529 22.38 14.16 17.81
N ARG A 530 22.24 13.77 19.08
CA ARG A 530 20.97 13.35 19.69
C ARG A 530 19.92 14.44 19.60
N LEU A 531 20.27 15.68 19.95
CA LEU A 531 19.39 16.84 19.87
C LEU A 531 18.94 17.10 18.43
N TYR A 532 19.86 17.03 17.48
CA TYR A 532 19.55 17.26 16.08
C TYR A 532 18.59 16.21 15.51
N GLU A 533 18.85 14.93 15.75
CA GLU A 533 17.99 13.85 15.26
C GLU A 533 16.57 13.94 15.81
N MET A 534 16.41 14.31 17.08
CA MET A 534 15.10 14.51 17.69
C MET A 534 14.41 15.81 17.24
N PHE A 535 15.19 16.82 16.85
CA PHE A 535 14.66 18.15 16.48
C PHE A 535 14.29 18.30 15.01
N MET A 536 14.92 17.53 14.09
CA MET A 536 14.81 17.75 12.65
C MET A 536 13.41 17.58 12.05
N GLY A 537 12.42 17.10 12.81
CA GLY A 537 11.02 16.98 12.41
C GLY A 537 10.25 15.90 13.19
N PRO A 538 8.99 15.67 12.87
CA PRO A 538 8.20 14.60 13.48
C PRO A 538 8.91 13.24 13.37
N LEU A 539 8.83 12.41 14.40
CA LEU A 539 9.55 11.14 14.47
C LEU A 539 9.25 10.22 13.27
N GLU A 540 8.01 10.19 12.83
CA GLU A 540 7.52 9.28 11.78
C GLU A 540 7.83 9.75 10.34
N ALA A 541 8.24 11.02 10.16
CA ALA A 541 8.47 11.58 8.83
C ALA A 541 9.90 11.32 8.33
N ASP A 542 10.04 11.01 7.05
CA ASP A 542 11.34 11.00 6.38
C ASP A 542 11.90 12.42 6.30
N LYS A 543 13.21 12.57 6.53
CA LYS A 543 13.85 13.87 6.67
C LYS A 543 15.22 13.90 6.00
N PRO A 544 15.54 14.94 5.20
CA PRO A 544 16.87 15.11 4.67
C PRO A 544 17.85 15.57 5.78
N TRP A 545 19.05 15.03 5.77
CA TRP A 545 20.15 15.50 6.61
C TRP A 545 20.49 16.96 6.28
N SER A 546 20.84 17.75 7.30
CA SER A 546 21.27 19.13 7.14
C SER A 546 22.43 19.46 8.07
N LYS A 547 23.60 19.76 7.51
CA LYS A 547 24.77 20.19 8.26
C LYS A 547 24.51 21.48 9.04
N THR A 548 23.80 22.44 8.44
CA THR A 548 23.43 23.70 9.10
C THR A 548 22.46 23.49 10.27
N GLY A 549 21.64 22.45 10.21
CA GLY A 549 20.77 22.03 11.32
C GLY A 549 21.56 21.48 12.50
N VAL A 550 22.58 20.66 12.25
CA VAL A 550 23.52 20.16 13.29
C VAL A 550 24.21 21.32 13.97
N GLU A 551 24.78 22.27 13.21
CA GLU A 551 25.43 23.48 13.74
C GLU A 551 24.45 24.35 14.54
N GLY A 552 23.17 24.41 14.12
CA GLY A 552 22.11 25.09 14.86
C GLY A 552 21.86 24.47 16.25
N SER A 553 21.81 23.13 16.30
CA SER A 553 21.70 22.37 17.55
C SER A 553 22.90 22.59 18.48
N ARG A 554 24.12 22.59 17.93
CA ARG A 554 25.32 22.90 18.69
C ARG A 554 25.28 24.32 19.27
N ARG A 555 24.93 25.32 18.50
CA ARG A 555 24.77 26.69 18.97
C ARG A 555 23.76 26.83 20.10
N PHE A 556 22.68 26.07 20.06
CA PHE A 556 21.70 26.05 21.16
C PHE A 556 22.32 25.49 22.44
N LEU A 557 23.03 24.37 22.40
CA LEU A 557 23.72 23.80 23.56
C LEU A 557 24.81 24.73 24.11
N ASP A 558 25.58 25.39 23.25
CA ASP A 558 26.56 26.40 23.66
C ASP A 558 25.93 27.59 24.38
N ARG A 559 24.73 27.99 23.96
CA ARG A 559 23.96 29.04 24.64
C ARG A 559 23.46 28.57 26.01
N VAL A 560 22.96 27.33 26.09
CA VAL A 560 22.54 26.75 27.37
C VAL A 560 23.77 26.73 28.32
N TYR A 561 24.88 26.17 27.88
CA TYR A 561 26.11 26.09 28.70
C TYR A 561 26.57 27.47 29.22
N ARG A 562 26.65 28.46 28.35
CA ARG A 562 27.01 29.86 28.71
C ARG A 562 26.05 30.45 29.74
N LEU A 563 24.74 30.18 29.64
CA LEU A 563 23.76 30.67 30.58
C LEU A 563 24.01 30.15 32.01
N TYR A 564 24.39 28.88 32.15
CA TYR A 564 24.67 28.25 33.43
C TYR A 564 26.03 28.57 34.01
N THR A 565 27.00 28.91 33.17
CA THR A 565 28.35 29.29 33.60
C THR A 565 28.54 30.81 33.77
N SER A 566 27.53 31.62 33.45
CA SER A 566 27.55 33.07 33.60
C SER A 566 27.41 33.46 35.06
N GLU A 567 28.33 34.28 35.58
CA GLU A 567 28.31 34.76 36.95
C GLU A 567 27.00 35.48 37.27
N ASN A 568 26.39 35.13 38.42
CA ASN A 568 25.22 35.79 39.03
C ASN A 568 23.90 35.77 38.21
N LYS A 569 23.79 34.98 37.16
CA LYS A 569 22.54 34.87 36.40
C LYS A 569 21.55 33.94 37.12
N ILE A 570 22.01 32.79 37.60
CA ILE A 570 21.17 31.81 38.34
C ILE A 570 21.20 32.18 39.82
N ALA A 571 20.05 32.40 40.43
CA ALA A 571 19.93 32.82 41.82
C ALA A 571 18.64 32.25 42.45
N ASP A 572 18.67 32.15 43.80
CA ASP A 572 17.50 31.81 44.63
C ASP A 572 16.59 33.05 44.78
N LYS A 573 16.05 33.52 43.63
CA LYS A 573 15.14 34.66 43.54
C LYS A 573 14.02 34.33 42.55
N GLU A 574 12.80 34.71 42.90
CA GLU A 574 11.67 34.60 42.01
C GLU A 574 11.78 35.55 40.82
N ASN A 575 11.27 35.12 39.68
CA ASN A 575 11.06 35.96 38.50
C ASN A 575 9.68 35.65 37.89
N LYS A 576 8.71 36.53 38.18
CA LYS A 576 7.30 36.37 37.74
C LYS A 576 7.17 36.38 36.20
N ASN A 577 8.07 37.04 35.47
CA ASN A 577 8.04 37.06 34.01
C ASN A 577 8.34 35.68 33.42
N LEU A 578 9.07 34.83 34.14
CA LEU A 578 9.39 33.46 33.70
C LEU A 578 8.41 32.40 34.22
N GLU A 579 7.58 32.72 35.24
CA GLU A 579 6.74 31.74 35.90
C GLU A 579 5.77 31.05 34.94
N LYS A 580 5.04 31.84 34.15
CA LYS A 580 4.07 31.31 33.19
C LYS A 580 4.76 30.46 32.11
N ILE A 581 5.77 30.99 31.43
CA ILE A 581 6.45 30.29 30.35
C ILE A 581 7.17 29.02 30.83
N TYR A 582 7.67 29.00 32.08
CA TYR A 582 8.25 27.81 32.69
C TYR A 582 7.21 26.72 32.85
N ASN A 583 6.07 27.02 33.49
CA ASN A 583 4.99 26.04 33.68
C ASN A 583 4.43 25.52 32.34
N GLN A 584 4.26 26.39 31.34
CA GLN A 584 3.86 26.00 29.97
C GLN A 584 4.90 25.10 29.32
N THR A 585 6.20 25.36 29.53
CA THR A 585 7.28 24.54 28.98
C THR A 585 7.30 23.16 29.63
N VAL A 586 7.21 23.08 30.98
CA VAL A 586 7.15 21.78 31.67
C VAL A 586 5.96 20.95 31.18
N LYS A 587 4.78 21.55 31.13
CA LYS A 587 3.57 20.88 30.62
C LYS A 587 3.76 20.38 29.19
N LYS A 588 4.17 21.27 28.28
CA LYS A 588 4.33 20.96 26.86
C LYS A 588 5.36 19.88 26.61
N VAL A 589 6.52 19.94 27.26
CA VAL A 589 7.59 18.94 27.11
C VAL A 589 7.15 17.59 27.67
N THR A 590 6.41 17.57 28.78
CA THR A 590 5.85 16.33 29.36
C THR A 590 4.89 15.65 28.37
N GLU A 591 3.90 16.38 27.87
CA GLU A 591 2.93 15.87 26.91
C GLU A 591 3.57 15.42 25.60
N ASP A 592 4.58 16.16 25.13
CA ASP A 592 5.28 15.85 23.89
C ASP A 592 6.18 14.61 24.02
N TYR A 593 6.83 14.39 25.15
CA TYR A 593 7.62 13.18 25.39
C TYR A 593 6.73 11.94 25.49
N GLU A 594 5.59 12.05 26.19
CA GLU A 594 4.61 10.94 26.28
C GLU A 594 4.05 10.56 24.89
N SER A 595 3.89 11.54 24.00
CA SER A 595 3.39 11.34 22.63
C SER A 595 4.48 11.19 21.57
N LEU A 596 5.77 11.19 21.99
CA LEU A 596 6.96 11.07 21.11
C LEU A 596 7.11 12.24 20.11
N ASN A 597 6.58 13.41 20.44
CA ASN A 597 6.70 14.65 19.64
C ASN A 597 7.96 15.44 20.04
N PHE A 598 9.11 14.82 19.95
CA PHE A 598 10.38 15.37 20.45
C PHE A 598 10.75 16.72 19.83
N ASN A 599 10.46 16.93 18.56
CA ASN A 599 10.77 18.17 17.85
C ASN A 599 10.02 19.38 18.42
N THR A 600 8.77 19.21 18.85
CA THR A 600 7.99 20.28 19.47
C THR A 600 8.38 20.50 20.93
N ALA A 601 8.76 19.44 21.65
CA ALA A 601 9.37 19.54 22.97
C ALA A 601 10.64 20.39 22.95
N ILE A 602 11.57 20.10 22.03
CA ILE A 602 12.82 20.85 21.85
C ILE A 602 12.53 22.30 21.47
N SER A 603 11.58 22.55 20.59
CA SER A 603 11.14 23.90 20.24
C SER A 603 10.67 24.68 21.48
N SER A 604 9.91 24.04 22.36
CA SER A 604 9.45 24.65 23.63
C SER A 604 10.63 24.97 24.56
N LEU A 605 11.60 24.06 24.67
CA LEU A 605 12.83 24.30 25.42
C LEU A 605 13.62 25.49 24.86
N MET A 606 13.73 25.63 23.53
CA MET A 606 14.40 26.76 22.88
C MET A 606 13.65 28.09 23.14
N ILE A 607 12.34 28.09 23.11
CA ILE A 607 11.51 29.27 23.42
C ILE A 607 11.74 29.71 24.86
N PHE A 608 11.78 28.78 25.81
CA PHE A 608 12.03 29.07 27.22
C PHE A 608 13.42 29.71 27.41
N ILE A 609 14.47 29.15 26.83
CA ILE A 609 15.85 29.73 26.93
C ILE A 609 15.88 31.13 26.30
N ASN A 610 15.17 31.38 25.21
CA ASN A 610 15.07 32.71 24.63
C ASN A 610 14.41 33.72 25.57
N ALA A 611 13.42 33.31 26.36
CA ALA A 611 12.79 34.14 27.39
C ALA A 611 13.78 34.42 28.54
N VAL A 612 14.47 33.38 29.02
CA VAL A 612 15.49 33.53 30.10
C VAL A 612 16.59 34.50 29.70
N TYR A 613 17.02 34.54 28.45
CA TYR A 613 18.04 35.48 27.97
C TYR A 613 17.62 36.96 28.05
N LYS A 614 16.34 37.26 28.05
CA LYS A 614 15.80 38.61 28.17
C LYS A 614 15.74 39.08 29.61
N GLU A 615 15.83 38.17 30.58
CA GLU A 615 15.71 38.47 32.00
C GLU A 615 17.08 38.63 32.67
N THR A 616 17.12 39.36 33.74
CA THR A 616 18.33 39.55 34.55
C THR A 616 18.62 38.40 35.52
N VAL A 617 17.56 37.75 35.99
CA VAL A 617 17.60 36.64 36.94
C VAL A 617 16.95 35.41 36.36
N PHE A 618 17.67 34.28 36.44
CA PHE A 618 17.12 32.93 36.14
C PHE A 618 16.93 32.19 37.47
N PRO A 619 15.70 31.97 37.96
CA PRO A 619 15.46 31.27 39.21
C PRO A 619 16.13 29.90 39.22
N LYS A 620 16.85 29.57 40.30
CA LYS A 620 17.57 28.29 40.43
C LYS A 620 16.62 27.08 40.28
N GLU A 621 15.40 27.16 40.82
CA GLU A 621 14.38 26.13 40.66
C GLU A 621 14.09 25.86 39.18
N TYR A 622 13.90 26.91 38.37
CA TYR A 622 13.60 26.76 36.93
C TYR A 622 14.84 26.30 36.14
N ALA A 623 16.05 26.68 36.60
CA ALA A 623 17.28 26.18 36.02
C ALA A 623 17.42 24.67 36.23
N LEU A 624 17.21 24.18 37.45
CA LEU A 624 17.21 22.75 37.76
C LEU A 624 16.11 21.99 36.98
N GLY A 625 14.92 22.53 36.94
CA GLY A 625 13.81 21.94 36.17
C GLY A 625 14.09 21.86 34.67
N PHE A 626 14.66 22.90 34.07
CA PHE A 626 15.01 22.92 32.64
C PHE A 626 16.02 21.84 32.24
N ILE A 627 17.08 21.64 33.01
CA ILE A 627 18.08 20.58 32.68
C ILE A 627 17.48 19.18 32.88
N LYS A 628 16.56 18.98 33.84
CA LYS A 628 15.82 17.74 33.99
C LYS A 628 14.96 17.46 32.75
N LEU A 629 14.28 18.46 32.18
CA LEU A 629 13.52 18.33 30.94
C LEU A 629 14.41 18.02 29.70
N LEU A 630 15.61 18.58 29.63
CA LEU A 630 16.55 18.39 28.56
C LEU A 630 17.34 17.07 28.67
N ASN A 631 17.50 16.52 29.87
CA ASN A 631 18.36 15.37 30.15
C ASN A 631 18.08 14.13 29.29
N PRO A 632 16.83 13.70 29.03
CA PRO A 632 16.60 12.53 28.22
C PRO A 632 17.15 12.61 26.79
N ILE A 633 17.31 13.82 26.26
CA ILE A 633 17.89 14.05 24.92
C ILE A 633 19.37 14.34 24.99
N CYS A 634 19.80 15.19 25.93
CA CYS A 634 21.18 15.66 26.06
C CYS A 634 21.80 15.30 27.44
N PRO A 635 22.06 14.01 27.71
CA PRO A 635 22.43 13.54 29.04
C PRO A 635 23.80 14.07 29.52
N TYR A 636 24.77 14.29 28.63
CA TYR A 636 26.13 14.69 29.04
C TYR A 636 26.20 16.13 29.50
N ILE A 637 25.69 17.07 28.73
CA ILE A 637 25.69 18.48 29.11
C ILE A 637 24.83 18.73 30.36
N THR A 638 23.69 18.05 30.46
CA THR A 638 22.79 18.25 31.61
C THR A 638 23.38 17.70 32.93
N GLU A 639 24.06 16.56 32.87
CA GLU A 639 24.80 16.01 34.01
C GLU A 639 25.92 17.00 34.48
N GLU A 640 26.70 17.54 33.55
CA GLU A 640 27.74 18.55 33.83
C GLU A 640 27.12 19.79 34.50
N LEU A 641 26.02 20.32 33.96
CA LEU A 641 25.35 21.50 34.50
C LEU A 641 24.69 21.21 35.85
N TRP A 642 24.21 20.00 36.08
CA TRP A 642 23.66 19.55 37.36
C TRP A 642 24.70 19.60 38.47
N GLN A 643 25.90 19.08 38.18
CA GLN A 643 27.04 19.11 39.11
C GLN A 643 27.53 20.55 39.35
N LEU A 644 27.61 21.39 38.32
CA LEU A 644 27.98 22.81 38.44
C LEU A 644 27.04 23.61 39.35
N LEU A 645 25.76 23.20 39.45
CA LEU A 645 24.81 23.80 40.39
C LEU A 645 24.92 23.29 41.83
N GLY A 646 25.92 22.42 42.10
CA GLY A 646 26.28 21.95 43.44
C GLY A 646 25.56 20.64 43.86
N ASN A 647 25.01 19.88 42.92
CA ASN A 647 24.42 18.57 43.20
C ASN A 647 25.49 17.48 43.07
N ASN A 648 25.47 16.43 43.91
CA ASN A 648 26.45 15.37 43.96
C ASN A 648 25.99 14.05 43.33
N ASP A 649 24.67 13.86 43.27
CA ASP A 649 24.05 12.67 42.66
C ASP A 649 23.78 12.90 41.18
N THR A 650 23.53 11.82 40.43
CA THR A 650 23.21 11.94 39.02
C THR A 650 21.79 12.48 38.77
N ILE A 651 21.66 13.39 37.80
CA ILE A 651 20.35 13.94 37.37
C ILE A 651 19.39 12.87 36.85
N SER A 652 19.91 11.73 36.39
CA SER A 652 19.13 10.67 35.76
C SER A 652 18.10 9.99 36.67
N TYR A 653 18.28 10.08 37.97
CA TYR A 653 17.34 9.52 38.97
C TYR A 653 16.47 10.56 39.67
N GLU A 654 16.59 11.81 39.24
CA GLU A 654 15.79 12.88 39.80
C GLU A 654 14.35 12.88 39.29
N ASP A 655 13.44 13.31 40.18
CA ASP A 655 12.01 13.43 39.82
C ASP A 655 11.78 14.42 38.68
N TRP A 656 10.84 14.06 37.83
CA TRP A 656 10.41 14.93 36.73
C TRP A 656 9.78 16.22 37.24
N PRO A 657 10.06 17.38 36.63
CA PRO A 657 9.52 18.65 37.10
C PRO A 657 7.99 18.68 37.05
N SER A 658 7.38 19.18 38.10
CA SER A 658 5.96 19.45 38.18
C SER A 658 5.61 20.82 37.62
N TYR A 659 4.36 21.03 37.23
CA TYR A 659 3.83 22.32 36.81
C TYR A 659 2.48 22.61 37.44
N ASP A 660 2.18 23.91 37.64
CA ASP A 660 0.89 24.39 38.10
C ASP A 660 0.01 24.69 36.88
N ILE A 661 -1.10 23.99 36.71
CA ILE A 661 -2.01 24.12 35.56
C ILE A 661 -2.62 25.53 35.47
N GLU A 662 -2.90 26.18 36.60
CA GLU A 662 -3.45 27.53 36.62
C GLU A 662 -2.45 28.55 36.08
N LYS A 663 -1.17 28.36 36.36
CA LYS A 663 -0.07 29.20 35.84
C LYS A 663 0.22 28.99 34.36
N THR A 664 -0.36 27.95 33.71
CA THR A 664 -0.20 27.71 32.25
C THR A 664 -1.24 28.44 31.43
N ARG A 665 -2.31 28.96 32.03
CA ARG A 665 -3.43 29.56 31.30
C ARG A 665 -3.03 30.84 30.57
N GLU A 666 -3.47 30.97 29.33
CA GLU A 666 -3.36 32.20 28.57
C GLU A 666 -4.39 33.20 29.15
N GLU A 667 -3.92 34.36 29.59
CA GLU A 667 -4.81 35.44 30.03
C GLU A 667 -5.35 36.23 28.85
N ILE A 668 -4.59 36.28 27.75
CA ILE A 668 -4.94 37.02 26.53
C ILE A 668 -4.75 36.14 25.30
N PHE A 669 -5.52 36.41 24.27
CA PHE A 669 -5.29 35.88 22.92
C PHE A 669 -5.38 36.97 21.86
N THR A 670 -4.71 36.78 20.72
CA THR A 670 -4.83 37.69 19.59
C THR A 670 -6.08 37.36 18.77
N MET A 671 -7.10 38.21 18.88
CA MET A 671 -8.32 38.16 18.06
C MET A 671 -8.05 38.75 16.69
N ILE A 672 -8.32 37.98 15.62
CA ILE A 672 -8.24 38.44 14.24
C ILE A 672 -9.59 39.04 13.85
N VAL A 673 -9.58 40.25 13.30
CA VAL A 673 -10.80 40.89 12.79
C VAL A 673 -10.77 40.91 11.26
N GLN A 674 -11.84 40.40 10.67
CA GLN A 674 -12.04 40.32 9.23
C GLN A 674 -13.26 41.14 8.81
N VAL A 675 -13.23 41.71 7.58
CA VAL A 675 -14.39 42.27 6.89
C VAL A 675 -14.53 41.56 5.56
N ASN A 676 -15.68 40.92 5.33
CA ASN A 676 -15.92 40.05 4.15
C ASN A 676 -14.79 39.03 3.92
N GLY A 677 -14.32 38.38 5.01
CA GLY A 677 -13.27 37.35 4.95
C GLY A 677 -11.83 37.87 4.80
N LYS A 678 -11.61 39.18 4.62
CA LYS A 678 -10.27 39.78 4.52
C LYS A 678 -9.85 40.34 5.87
N VAL A 679 -8.65 40.00 6.34
CA VAL A 679 -8.09 40.48 7.63
C VAL A 679 -7.92 41.99 7.56
N ARG A 680 -8.50 42.71 8.53
CA ARG A 680 -8.48 44.18 8.64
C ARG A 680 -7.90 44.69 9.97
N GLY A 681 -7.85 43.84 10.97
CA GLY A 681 -7.28 44.16 12.28
C GLY A 681 -6.86 42.96 13.09
N LYS A 682 -6.07 43.21 14.14
CA LYS A 682 -5.71 42.26 15.19
C LYS A 682 -5.74 43.04 16.49
N ILE A 683 -6.29 42.43 17.53
CA ILE A 683 -6.33 42.99 18.89
C ILE A 683 -6.11 41.92 19.92
N GLU A 684 -5.37 42.23 20.98
CA GLU A 684 -5.20 41.35 22.13
C GLU A 684 -6.40 41.54 23.05
N VAL A 685 -7.07 40.44 23.40
CA VAL A 685 -8.23 40.41 24.27
C VAL A 685 -8.08 39.32 25.34
N LEU A 686 -8.76 39.50 26.49
CA LEU A 686 -8.71 38.51 27.57
C LEU A 686 -9.40 37.20 27.12
N MET A 687 -8.94 36.08 27.66
CA MET A 687 -9.48 34.74 27.36
C MET A 687 -10.91 34.51 27.78
N ASP A 688 -11.39 35.28 28.73
CA ASP A 688 -12.74 35.28 29.29
C ASP A 688 -13.68 36.32 28.62
N THR A 689 -13.18 37.09 27.64
CA THR A 689 -13.94 38.05 26.85
C THR A 689 -15.15 37.37 26.19
N THR A 690 -16.34 37.88 26.48
CA THR A 690 -17.60 37.35 25.95
C THR A 690 -17.70 37.60 24.42
N LYS A 691 -18.62 36.87 23.77
CA LYS A 691 -18.86 37.03 22.33
C LYS A 691 -19.28 38.47 22.00
N GLU A 692 -20.16 39.02 22.81
CA GLU A 692 -20.67 40.37 22.64
C GLU A 692 -19.58 41.43 22.80
N GLU A 693 -18.67 41.25 23.71
CA GLU A 693 -17.51 42.13 23.90
C GLU A 693 -16.51 41.98 22.73
N MET A 694 -16.28 40.74 22.24
CA MET A 694 -15.46 40.52 21.08
C MET A 694 -16.01 41.24 19.84
N GLU A 695 -17.30 41.17 19.63
CA GLU A 695 -17.98 41.83 18.50
C GLU A 695 -17.92 43.39 18.62
N SER A 696 -18.09 43.90 19.85
CA SER A 696 -17.97 45.33 20.16
C SER A 696 -16.56 45.85 19.93
N LEU A 697 -15.54 45.14 20.43
CA LEU A 697 -14.12 45.45 20.21
C LEU A 697 -13.76 45.41 18.74
N ALA A 698 -14.24 44.39 18.03
CA ALA A 698 -13.96 44.25 16.58
C ALA A 698 -14.54 45.41 15.74
N THR A 699 -15.76 45.87 16.05
CA THR A 699 -16.43 46.96 15.34
C THR A 699 -15.89 48.34 15.69
N SER A 700 -15.23 48.48 16.84
CA SER A 700 -14.64 49.75 17.31
C SER A 700 -13.18 49.97 16.85
N LEU A 701 -12.51 48.99 16.27
CA LEU A 701 -11.14 49.12 15.80
C LEU A 701 -11.02 50.15 14.66
N ASP A 702 -10.18 51.15 14.82
CA ASP A 702 -9.97 52.24 13.81
C ASP A 702 -9.70 51.72 12.38
N ASN A 703 -8.94 50.63 12.28
CA ASN A 703 -8.62 50.00 10.99
C ASN A 703 -9.83 49.25 10.38
N VAL A 704 -10.81 48.86 11.20
CA VAL A 704 -12.01 48.14 10.79
C VAL A 704 -13.14 49.13 10.48
N VAL A 705 -13.29 50.18 11.30
CA VAL A 705 -14.29 51.26 11.14
C VAL A 705 -14.29 51.81 9.73
N LYS A 706 -13.12 52.07 9.14
CA LYS A 706 -12.94 52.55 7.77
C LYS A 706 -13.61 51.69 6.70
N TYR A 707 -13.87 50.43 6.98
CA TYR A 707 -14.50 49.48 6.03
C TYR A 707 -15.99 49.31 6.27
N ILE A 708 -16.45 49.57 7.51
CA ILE A 708 -17.86 49.34 7.91
C ILE A 708 -18.64 50.64 8.01
N GLU A 709 -17.98 51.82 8.10
CA GLU A 709 -18.62 53.13 8.17
C GLU A 709 -19.52 53.37 6.94
N ASN A 710 -20.76 53.78 7.17
CA ASN A 710 -21.81 53.99 6.17
C ASN A 710 -22.21 52.75 5.37
N LYS A 711 -21.93 51.52 5.87
CA LYS A 711 -22.36 50.28 5.24
C LYS A 711 -23.27 49.47 6.18
N GLU A 712 -24.23 48.77 5.60
CA GLU A 712 -25.12 47.88 6.34
C GLU A 712 -24.36 46.59 6.74
N ILE A 713 -24.25 46.32 8.04
CA ILE A 713 -23.71 45.08 8.54
C ILE A 713 -24.81 44.02 8.43
N VAL A 714 -24.60 43.01 7.58
CA VAL A 714 -25.52 41.91 7.32
C VAL A 714 -25.45 40.90 8.42
N LYS A 715 -24.24 40.57 8.88
CA LYS A 715 -24.00 39.55 9.91
C LYS A 715 -22.60 39.70 10.51
N ILE A 716 -22.47 39.41 11.82
CA ILE A 716 -21.18 39.23 12.48
C ILE A 716 -21.02 37.74 12.81
N ILE A 717 -19.90 37.12 12.41
CA ILE A 717 -19.56 35.74 12.66
C ILE A 717 -18.39 35.73 13.63
N THR A 718 -18.64 35.29 14.85
CA THR A 718 -17.64 35.20 15.90
C THR A 718 -17.22 33.75 16.10
N VAL A 719 -15.93 33.47 15.95
CA VAL A 719 -15.31 32.20 16.33
C VAL A 719 -14.60 32.44 17.67
N PRO A 720 -15.10 31.86 18.77
CA PRO A 720 -14.55 32.09 20.10
C PRO A 720 -13.04 31.86 20.16
N LYS A 721 -12.33 32.75 20.83
CA LYS A 721 -10.86 32.70 21.02
C LYS A 721 -10.04 32.67 19.74
N LYS A 722 -10.60 33.12 18.60
CA LYS A 722 -9.93 33.06 17.31
C LYS A 722 -10.13 34.30 16.44
N LEU A 723 -11.36 34.57 16.02
CA LEU A 723 -11.62 35.67 15.09
C LEU A 723 -13.07 36.18 15.14
N VAL A 724 -13.25 37.43 14.70
CA VAL A 724 -14.54 38.02 14.36
C VAL A 724 -14.53 38.41 12.88
N ASN A 725 -15.51 37.96 12.09
CA ASN A 725 -15.70 38.32 10.71
C ASN A 725 -17.00 39.14 10.54
N ILE A 726 -16.86 40.39 10.12
CA ILE A 726 -17.97 41.31 9.89
C ILE A 726 -18.34 41.22 8.40
N VAL A 727 -19.57 40.78 8.13
CA VAL A 727 -20.09 40.70 6.75
C VAL A 727 -20.93 41.97 6.49
N ILE A 728 -20.51 42.75 5.51
CA ILE A 728 -21.17 44.00 5.07
C ILE A 728 -21.77 43.84 3.68
N LYS A 729 -22.85 44.58 3.41
CA LYS A 729 -23.54 44.61 2.11
C LYS A 729 -22.81 45.48 1.14
N GLY A 730 -22.42 44.93 -0.02
CA GLY A 730 -21.80 45.64 -1.14
C GLY A 730 -20.26 45.66 -1.13
N GLU A 731 -19.77 44.84 -1.92
CA GLU A 731 -18.84 44.84 -3.05
C GLU A 731 -18.99 43.53 -3.77
#